data_351a11e7afa3a8afde6048e73079008c
#
_entry.id   351a11e7afa3a8afde6048e73079008c
#
_cell.length_a   1.000
_cell.length_b   1.000
_cell.length_c   1.000
_cell.angle_alpha   90.00
_cell.angle_beta   90.00
_cell.angle_gamma   90.00
#
_symmetry.space_group_name_H-M   'P 1'
#
loop_
_entity.id
_entity.type
_entity.pdbx_description
1 polymer ?
#
loop_
_entity_poly.entity_id
_entity_poly.type
_entity_poly.pdbx_seq_one_letter_code
_entity_poly.pdbx_strand_id
1 'polypeptide(L)'
;MDKLLLLVLWFVPMFLSAQTSVTIEAASPDPTLVVRGKEKQLIVYNDESWKTQNNAVMLLPSSAFSQVISANKTYVAVNIDKDMKVTDVLNGVIKNTDIPSFSETLNMQVSTGGFLLIALDSEYKTGGYRKFLAENFHVGDIVKLRVNGDIQSLEGVLALSGKEACRIVLDNDAWFTVNSNKTQLTGSLENYKFQSGLQLFVVRNGSHLEVATVSDGKFCIDVPLTPGTNYFDIILKSGNLNIAEQSVVVYSKISSANQNELVMWVEQFPNAKVLTNRKAVKTLVDNVKRAGFTSIGLDVKGPEGYVSYRKNDLSKTPYFTATKNQAKQVKDDGFDLLEVVLEEAHKVGLKVYTSFNFFTEGNITTNDYAVLHQHKDWEEVVQRPEDKGRLLRISETVRGKDAATGKLLALAFVNPSNMDVQNFQLLRVEEVLKNYDVDGIVLDRCRYDNLYADFSDVSKKAFERYLKKDGKTLQCFPDDAFKIDEKGTLVKGKLFKEWICFRSQTIADFTSRIRSLVNKYKSEKNSNLKMAAYVGSWYEVYYQNGVNWASDKFVYNDRLAFPESNIYERKYNETSYLKNLDFLMIGTYYETPKEVNKYLTLGNILTCGQVPLIGSMSLPDLSVADQGKVFGASLRNSSGLMIFDYCYVDWKTFYEQMKIAFSVKNK
;
A
#
# COMPACT_ATOMS: atom_id res chain seq x y z
N MET A 1 1.57 -0.07 89.15
CA MET A 1 2.94 -0.08 88.60
C MET A 1 2.96 -1.05 87.44
N ASP A 2 2.36 -0.73 86.31
CA ASP A 2 2.34 -1.59 85.17
C ASP A 2 2.51 -0.75 83.87
N LYS A 3 3.55 -1.09 83.13
CA LYS A 3 3.91 -0.45 81.89
C LYS A 3 2.99 -0.92 80.82
N LEU A 4 2.14 -0.05 80.31
CA LEU A 4 1.37 -0.30 79.06
C LEU A 4 2.25 -0.08 77.86
N LEU A 5 2.54 -1.16 77.10
CA LEU A 5 3.29 -1.12 75.85
C LEU A 5 2.29 -0.81 74.74
N LEU A 6 2.33 0.39 74.17
CA LEU A 6 1.56 0.73 72.98
C LEU A 6 2.25 0.16 71.74
N LEU A 7 1.66 -0.87 71.12
CA LEU A 7 2.05 -1.39 69.79
C LEU A 7 1.41 -0.48 68.74
N VAL A 8 2.24 0.35 68.09
CA VAL A 8 1.84 1.11 66.89
C VAL A 8 1.94 0.16 65.69
N LEU A 9 0.82 -0.35 65.26
CA LEU A 9 0.69 -1.04 63.99
C LEU A 9 0.78 -0.01 62.83
N TRP A 10 1.89 0.00 62.12
CA TRP A 10 2.00 0.66 60.84
C TRP A 10 1.20 -0.11 59.81
N PHE A 11 0.02 0.42 59.47
CA PHE A 11 -0.68 0.02 58.26
C PHE A 11 0.10 0.59 57.07
N VAL A 12 0.91 -0.26 56.38
CA VAL A 12 1.37 -0.02 55.00
C VAL A 12 0.19 -0.37 54.12
N PRO A 13 -0.37 0.57 53.36
CA PRO A 13 -1.35 0.18 52.35
C PRO A 13 -0.61 -0.63 51.28
N MET A 14 -0.83 -1.96 51.30
CA MET A 14 -0.55 -2.77 50.12
C MET A 14 -1.46 -2.27 49.00
N PHE A 15 -0.91 -1.42 48.12
CA PHE A 15 -1.48 -1.26 46.81
C PHE A 15 -1.32 -2.61 46.09
N LEU A 16 -2.34 -3.44 46.16
CA LEU A 16 -2.55 -4.50 45.21
C LEU A 16 -2.75 -3.82 43.85
N SER A 17 -1.67 -3.61 43.10
CA SER A 17 -1.79 -3.34 41.68
C SER A 17 -2.55 -4.53 41.09
N ALA A 18 -3.74 -4.27 40.57
CA ALA A 18 -4.48 -5.29 39.84
C ALA A 18 -3.55 -5.78 38.70
N GLN A 19 -3.02 -7.00 38.82
CA GLN A 19 -2.22 -7.59 37.80
C GLN A 19 -3.08 -7.74 36.56
N THR A 20 -2.75 -6.96 35.53
CA THR A 20 -3.44 -7.03 34.26
C THR A 20 -3.01 -8.31 33.58
N SER A 21 -3.92 -9.26 33.38
CA SER A 21 -3.63 -10.47 32.60
C SER A 21 -3.85 -10.18 31.11
N VAL A 22 -2.85 -10.46 30.28
CA VAL A 22 -2.97 -10.44 28.84
C VAL A 22 -3.14 -11.87 28.35
N THR A 23 -4.18 -12.12 27.57
CA THR A 23 -4.42 -13.44 26.97
C THR A 23 -3.84 -13.47 25.56
N ILE A 24 -2.98 -14.44 25.30
CA ILE A 24 -2.42 -14.70 23.98
C ILE A 24 -3.09 -15.94 23.41
N GLU A 25 -3.66 -15.80 22.24
CA GLU A 25 -4.29 -16.91 21.51
C GLU A 25 -3.37 -17.33 20.36
N ALA A 26 -2.86 -18.56 20.41
CA ALA A 26 -2.11 -19.12 19.30
C ALA A 26 -3.08 -19.61 18.23
N ALA A 27 -2.92 -19.16 17.01
CA ALA A 27 -3.74 -19.50 15.87
C ALA A 27 -2.89 -19.91 14.66
N SER A 28 -3.55 -20.35 13.59
CA SER A 28 -3.04 -20.79 12.30
C SER A 28 -1.92 -19.90 11.70
N PRO A 29 -1.12 -20.42 10.77
CA PRO A 29 0.05 -19.74 10.19
C PRO A 29 -0.24 -18.53 9.30
N ASP A 30 -1.49 -18.12 9.11
CA ASP A 30 -1.79 -16.90 8.35
C ASP A 30 -1.75 -15.67 9.28
N PRO A 31 -0.88 -14.68 8.99
CA PRO A 31 -0.64 -13.58 9.91
C PRO A 31 -1.76 -12.54 9.85
N THR A 32 -2.83 -12.77 10.52
CA THR A 32 -3.82 -11.75 10.83
C THR A 32 -3.85 -11.51 12.34
N LEU A 33 -3.39 -10.36 12.78
CA LEU A 33 -3.63 -9.92 14.15
C LEU A 33 -5.11 -9.57 14.26
N VAL A 34 -5.86 -10.31 15.05
CA VAL A 34 -7.22 -9.97 15.41
C VAL A 34 -7.23 -9.52 16.86
N VAL A 35 -7.39 -8.22 17.08
CA VAL A 35 -7.75 -7.71 18.41
C VAL A 35 -9.25 -7.92 18.56
N ARG A 36 -9.66 -8.93 19.31
CA ARG A 36 -11.09 -9.22 19.57
C ARG A 36 -11.54 -8.59 20.87
N GLY A 37 -12.51 -7.67 20.79
CA GLY A 37 -13.29 -7.19 21.92
C GLY A 37 -12.55 -6.30 22.92
N LYS A 38 -13.12 -6.16 24.11
CA LYS A 38 -12.57 -5.39 25.24
C LYS A 38 -11.46 -6.13 26.02
N GLU A 39 -11.28 -7.40 25.76
CA GLU A 39 -10.20 -8.20 26.33
C GLU A 39 -8.96 -8.08 25.46
N LYS A 40 -7.80 -7.94 26.09
CA LYS A 40 -6.51 -7.89 25.41
C LYS A 40 -6.18 -9.26 24.86
N GLN A 41 -6.58 -9.55 23.62
CA GLN A 41 -6.29 -10.81 22.94
C GLN A 41 -5.31 -10.55 21.80
N LEU A 42 -4.26 -11.34 21.75
CA LEU A 42 -3.24 -11.32 20.74
C LEU A 42 -3.13 -12.68 20.08
N ILE A 43 -3.33 -12.75 18.77
CA ILE A 43 -3.12 -13.98 18.00
C ILE A 43 -1.69 -13.98 17.49
N VAL A 44 -0.95 -15.03 17.81
CA VAL A 44 0.48 -15.12 17.56
C VAL A 44 0.77 -16.29 16.62
N TYR A 45 1.66 -16.06 15.67
CA TYR A 45 2.10 -17.01 14.67
C TYR A 45 3.52 -17.46 14.93
N ASN A 46 3.79 -18.72 14.63
CA ASN A 46 5.02 -19.35 15.02
C ASN A 46 5.72 -20.07 13.86
N ASP A 47 5.60 -19.58 12.66
CA ASP A 47 6.33 -20.12 11.53
C ASP A 47 7.28 -19.08 10.87
N GLU A 48 8.12 -19.54 9.97
CA GLU A 48 9.12 -18.69 9.30
C GLU A 48 8.52 -17.71 8.29
N SER A 49 7.23 -17.82 7.95
CA SER A 49 6.56 -16.92 7.00
C SER A 49 6.50 -15.48 7.45
N TRP A 50 6.59 -15.23 8.75
CA TRP A 50 6.65 -13.88 9.31
C TRP A 50 7.91 -13.09 8.91
N LYS A 51 9.02 -13.73 8.55
CA LYS A 51 10.24 -13.08 8.07
C LYS A 51 9.99 -12.19 6.86
N THR A 52 8.96 -12.52 6.08
CA THR A 52 8.55 -11.78 4.89
C THR A 52 7.38 -10.83 5.13
N GLN A 53 6.79 -10.86 6.33
CA GLN A 53 5.59 -10.08 6.63
C GLN A 53 5.92 -8.85 7.46
N ASN A 54 5.51 -7.72 6.95
CA ASN A 54 5.82 -6.40 7.51
C ASN A 54 4.83 -5.95 8.60
N ASN A 55 4.14 -6.83 9.29
CA ASN A 55 3.23 -6.50 10.42
C ASN A 55 2.74 -7.79 11.04
N ALA A 56 3.54 -8.42 11.85
CA ALA A 56 3.11 -9.56 12.63
C ALA A 56 3.65 -9.43 14.06
N VAL A 57 2.92 -9.94 15.03
CA VAL A 57 3.48 -10.25 16.33
C VAL A 57 3.88 -11.71 16.32
N MET A 58 5.08 -11.96 16.79
CA MET A 58 5.63 -13.28 16.88
C MET A 58 5.79 -13.72 18.31
N LEU A 59 5.58 -15.01 18.53
CA LEU A 59 5.99 -15.72 19.71
C LEU A 59 7.23 -16.57 19.38
N LEU A 60 8.34 -16.30 20.03
CA LEU A 60 9.58 -17.02 19.85
C LEU A 60 10.05 -17.64 21.16
N PRO A 61 10.42 -18.92 21.18
CA PRO A 61 11.16 -19.46 22.30
C PRO A 61 12.48 -18.75 22.44
N SER A 62 12.95 -18.55 23.66
CA SER A 62 14.21 -17.85 23.96
C SER A 62 15.44 -18.38 23.20
N SER A 63 15.40 -19.66 22.78
CA SER A 63 16.45 -20.31 22.00
C SER A 63 16.43 -20.00 20.49
N ALA A 64 15.36 -19.39 19.96
CA ALA A 64 15.19 -19.19 18.51
C ALA A 64 15.58 -17.79 18.01
N PHE A 65 16.16 -16.96 18.86
CA PHE A 65 16.40 -15.55 18.59
C PHE A 65 17.30 -15.21 17.41
N SER A 66 18.29 -16.04 17.15
CA SER A 66 19.31 -15.76 16.13
C SER A 66 18.77 -15.82 14.68
N GLN A 67 17.52 -16.32 14.49
CA GLN A 67 16.98 -16.58 13.16
C GLN A 67 16.07 -15.45 12.61
N VAL A 68 15.87 -14.36 13.36
CA VAL A 68 14.67 -13.51 13.19
C VAL A 68 14.91 -12.20 12.46
N ILE A 69 16.11 -11.82 12.04
CA ILE A 69 16.35 -10.42 11.74
C ILE A 69 16.47 -10.11 10.27
N SER A 70 15.58 -9.24 9.78
CA SER A 70 15.82 -8.41 8.60
C SER A 70 16.23 -6.99 9.05
N ALA A 71 17.27 -6.48 8.42
CA ALA A 71 17.88 -5.19 8.70
C ALA A 71 16.92 -3.99 8.63
N ASN A 72 17.18 -2.95 9.43
CA ASN A 72 16.52 -1.64 9.40
C ASN A 72 15.02 -1.64 9.72
N LYS A 73 14.54 -2.47 10.67
CA LYS A 73 13.16 -2.43 11.12
C LYS A 73 13.03 -1.90 12.55
N THR A 74 11.98 -1.13 12.79
CA THR A 74 11.57 -0.76 14.14
C THR A 74 10.83 -1.91 14.79
N TYR A 75 10.99 -2.09 16.09
CA TYR A 75 10.39 -3.19 16.83
C TYR A 75 9.89 -2.77 18.22
N VAL A 76 8.95 -3.55 18.75
CA VAL A 76 8.66 -3.67 20.19
C VAL A 76 8.79 -5.13 20.55
N ALA A 77 9.56 -5.42 21.59
CA ALA A 77 9.74 -6.78 22.08
C ALA A 77 9.32 -6.87 23.55
N VAL A 78 8.55 -7.90 23.90
CA VAL A 78 8.12 -8.21 25.27
C VAL A 78 8.75 -9.54 25.68
N ASN A 79 9.61 -9.51 26.67
CA ASN A 79 10.23 -10.71 27.22
C ASN A 79 9.35 -11.30 28.34
N ILE A 80 9.06 -12.58 28.24
CA ILE A 80 8.20 -13.32 29.18
C ILE A 80 9.00 -14.53 29.68
N ASP A 81 9.07 -14.68 30.99
CA ASP A 81 9.81 -15.79 31.63
C ASP A 81 9.01 -17.10 31.63
N LYS A 82 9.63 -18.15 32.14
CA LYS A 82 9.02 -19.49 32.26
C LYS A 82 7.77 -19.51 33.15
N ASP A 83 7.62 -18.54 34.02
CA ASP A 83 6.46 -18.43 34.94
C ASP A 83 5.38 -17.52 34.35
N MET A 84 5.46 -17.23 33.03
CA MET A 84 4.51 -16.40 32.28
C MET A 84 4.46 -14.93 32.73
N LYS A 85 5.53 -14.43 33.35
CA LYS A 85 5.64 -13.07 33.80
C LYS A 85 6.43 -12.23 32.81
N VAL A 86 5.93 -11.04 32.49
CA VAL A 86 6.66 -10.04 31.68
C VAL A 86 7.85 -9.53 32.47
N THR A 87 9.04 -9.76 31.95
CA THR A 87 10.30 -9.32 32.57
C THR A 87 10.89 -8.09 31.95
N ASP A 88 10.55 -7.81 30.68
CA ASP A 88 11.01 -6.62 29.99
C ASP A 88 10.13 -6.24 28.80
N VAL A 89 10.08 -4.93 28.46
CA VAL A 89 9.38 -4.38 27.30
C VAL A 89 10.32 -3.39 26.60
N LEU A 90 10.81 -3.75 25.43
CA LEU A 90 11.83 -2.98 24.71
C LEU A 90 11.30 -2.41 23.41
N ASN A 91 11.69 -1.17 23.13
CA ASN A 91 11.46 -0.47 21.88
C ASN A 91 12.80 -0.14 21.23
N GLY A 92 12.93 -0.38 19.93
CA GLY A 92 14.16 -0.07 19.24
C GLY A 92 14.12 -0.18 17.72
N VAL A 93 15.30 -0.03 17.13
CA VAL A 93 15.53 -0.18 15.70
C VAL A 93 16.58 -1.26 15.51
N ILE A 94 16.27 -2.26 14.71
CA ILE A 94 17.25 -3.26 14.27
C ILE A 94 18.07 -2.62 13.14
N LYS A 95 19.35 -2.42 13.34
CA LYS A 95 20.26 -1.90 12.32
C LYS A 95 20.85 -3.05 11.51
N ASN A 96 21.14 -2.77 10.23
CA ASN A 96 21.81 -3.70 9.34
C ASN A 96 23.31 -3.74 9.67
N THR A 97 23.67 -4.55 10.64
CA THR A 97 25.07 -4.90 10.92
C THR A 97 25.17 -6.41 10.97
N ASP A 98 26.32 -6.97 10.72
CA ASP A 98 26.58 -8.40 10.91
C ASP A 98 26.23 -8.78 12.34
N ILE A 99 25.04 -9.35 12.51
CA ILE A 99 24.44 -9.59 13.82
C ILE A 99 24.81 -10.99 14.29
N PRO A 100 25.69 -11.15 15.28
CA PRO A 100 26.07 -12.46 15.79
C PRO A 100 24.92 -13.15 16.54
N SER A 101 24.12 -12.37 17.28
CA SER A 101 22.90 -12.87 17.95
C SER A 101 21.89 -11.74 18.16
N PHE A 102 20.60 -12.10 18.17
CA PHE A 102 19.52 -11.14 18.39
C PHE A 102 19.56 -10.55 19.81
N SER A 103 19.88 -11.35 20.79
CA SER A 103 20.00 -10.93 22.20
C SER A 103 21.07 -9.87 22.42
N GLU A 104 22.19 -9.96 21.72
CA GLU A 104 23.26 -8.95 21.78
C GLU A 104 22.83 -7.64 21.12
N THR A 105 22.13 -7.73 20.00
CA THR A 105 21.64 -6.54 19.27
C THR A 105 20.55 -5.79 20.01
N LEU A 106 19.66 -6.50 20.69
CA LEU A 106 18.58 -5.92 21.46
C LEU A 106 19.03 -5.50 22.87
N ASN A 107 20.25 -5.83 23.26
CA ASN A 107 20.73 -5.59 24.63
C ASN A 107 19.81 -6.22 25.70
N MET A 108 19.24 -7.39 25.39
CA MET A 108 18.27 -8.11 26.21
C MET A 108 18.90 -9.31 26.90
N GLN A 109 18.62 -9.43 28.18
CA GLN A 109 18.77 -10.73 28.86
C GLN A 109 17.49 -11.54 28.65
N VAL A 110 17.55 -12.49 27.73
CA VAL A 110 16.42 -13.39 27.48
C VAL A 110 16.37 -14.43 28.58
N SER A 111 15.22 -14.57 29.21
CA SER A 111 15.01 -15.53 30.30
C SER A 111 15.15 -16.96 29.79
N THR A 112 16.00 -17.77 30.42
CA THR A 112 16.14 -19.17 30.08
C THR A 112 14.80 -19.89 30.26
N GLY A 113 14.29 -20.55 29.21
CA GLY A 113 13.03 -21.26 29.22
C GLY A 113 11.79 -20.38 29.08
N GLY A 114 11.97 -19.10 28.81
CA GLY A 114 10.88 -18.16 28.50
C GLY A 114 10.64 -18.03 27.01
N PHE A 115 9.89 -16.99 26.62
CA PHE A 115 9.62 -16.65 25.23
C PHE A 115 9.57 -15.14 25.01
N LEU A 116 9.63 -14.74 23.77
CA LEU A 116 9.56 -13.36 23.32
C LEU A 116 8.35 -13.13 22.42
N LEU A 117 7.60 -12.08 22.71
CA LEU A 117 6.69 -11.49 21.73
C LEU A 117 7.41 -10.35 21.03
N ILE A 118 7.44 -10.36 19.71
CA ILE A 118 8.06 -9.27 18.95
C ILE A 118 7.14 -8.79 17.84
N ALA A 119 6.93 -7.48 17.77
CA ALA A 119 6.26 -6.81 16.67
C ALA A 119 7.28 -6.02 15.87
N LEU A 120 7.32 -6.25 14.57
CA LEU A 120 8.14 -5.53 13.59
C LEU A 120 7.21 -4.77 12.66
N ASP A 121 7.46 -3.47 12.46
CA ASP A 121 6.70 -2.69 11.49
C ASP A 121 7.56 -2.36 10.27
N SER A 122 6.92 -2.31 9.11
CA SER A 122 7.50 -1.65 7.94
C SER A 122 7.35 -0.14 8.07
N GLU A 123 8.17 0.60 7.35
CA GLU A 123 8.15 2.07 7.35
C GLU A 123 6.82 2.71 6.93
N TYR A 124 6.01 1.98 6.19
CA TYR A 124 4.74 2.46 5.66
C TYR A 124 3.53 2.13 6.55
N LYS A 125 3.74 1.43 7.65
CA LYS A 125 2.65 0.99 8.51
C LYS A 125 2.84 1.55 9.92
N THR A 126 1.96 2.45 10.29
CA THR A 126 1.94 3.08 11.62
C THR A 126 1.65 2.05 12.69
N GLY A 127 2.68 1.47 13.24
CA GLY A 127 2.84 0.89 14.56
C GLY A 127 1.69 0.24 15.31
N GLY A 128 0.66 -0.30 14.64
CA GLY A 128 -0.51 -0.86 15.33
C GLY A 128 -0.13 -1.95 16.32
N TYR A 129 0.74 -2.88 15.92
CA TYR A 129 1.16 -3.98 16.78
C TYR A 129 2.25 -3.58 17.77
N ARG A 130 3.19 -2.75 17.37
CA ARG A 130 4.16 -2.17 18.29
C ARG A 130 3.47 -1.36 19.37
N LYS A 131 2.52 -0.51 18.98
CA LYS A 131 1.71 0.26 19.90
C LYS A 131 0.93 -0.64 20.83
N PHE A 132 0.29 -1.69 20.29
CA PHE A 132 -0.44 -2.66 21.09
C PHE A 132 0.47 -3.33 22.14
N LEU A 133 1.66 -3.82 21.77
CA LEU A 133 2.58 -4.43 22.72
C LEU A 133 3.05 -3.41 23.77
N ALA A 134 3.46 -2.22 23.34
CA ALA A 134 3.95 -1.17 24.24
C ALA A 134 2.89 -0.66 25.24
N GLU A 135 1.62 -0.59 24.85
CA GLU A 135 0.55 -0.06 25.68
C GLU A 135 -0.13 -1.12 26.56
N ASN A 136 0.01 -2.40 26.24
CA ASN A 136 -0.75 -3.45 26.90
C ASN A 136 0.11 -4.42 27.71
N PHE A 137 1.44 -4.39 27.60
CA PHE A 137 2.34 -5.22 28.37
C PHE A 137 3.25 -4.36 29.22
N HIS A 138 3.30 -4.68 30.54
CA HIS A 138 4.15 -3.97 31.50
C HIS A 138 4.96 -4.98 32.30
N VAL A 139 6.16 -4.60 32.70
CA VAL A 139 6.99 -5.44 33.56
C VAL A 139 6.24 -5.82 34.81
N GLY A 140 6.16 -7.11 35.08
CA GLY A 140 5.41 -7.69 36.19
C GLY A 140 4.03 -8.24 35.83
N ASP A 141 3.50 -7.95 34.63
CA ASP A 141 2.25 -8.54 34.17
C ASP A 141 2.36 -10.04 34.05
N ILE A 142 1.25 -10.74 34.32
CA ILE A 142 1.13 -12.19 34.10
C ILE A 142 0.40 -12.41 32.78
N VAL A 143 1.04 -13.15 31.89
CA VAL A 143 0.50 -13.49 30.59
C VAL A 143 -0.22 -14.84 30.68
N LYS A 144 -1.48 -14.89 30.22
CA LYS A 144 -2.22 -16.13 30.06
C LYS A 144 -2.16 -16.56 28.61
N LEU A 145 -1.64 -17.75 28.37
CA LEU A 145 -1.68 -18.36 27.05
C LEU A 145 -2.95 -19.19 26.91
N ARG A 146 -3.70 -18.89 25.87
CA ARG A 146 -4.88 -19.64 25.49
C ARG A 146 -4.66 -20.18 24.09
N VAL A 147 -4.72 -21.49 23.93
CA VAL A 147 -4.64 -22.15 22.63
C VAL A 147 -6.01 -22.75 22.36
N ASN A 148 -6.63 -22.33 21.27
CA ASN A 148 -7.95 -22.83 20.84
C ASN A 148 -9.04 -22.78 21.94
N GLY A 149 -8.98 -21.77 22.81
CA GLY A 149 -9.96 -21.57 23.88
C GLY A 149 -9.58 -22.14 25.25
N ASP A 150 -8.59 -23.01 25.33
CA ASP A 150 -8.10 -23.57 26.61
C ASP A 150 -6.84 -22.85 27.09
N ILE A 151 -6.73 -22.67 28.41
CA ILE A 151 -5.52 -22.11 29.03
C ILE A 151 -4.43 -23.18 28.98
N GLN A 152 -3.33 -22.87 28.33
CA GLN A 152 -2.20 -23.77 28.12
C GLN A 152 -0.96 -23.31 28.91
N SER A 153 -0.11 -24.25 29.26
CA SER A 153 1.26 -23.97 29.69
C SER A 153 2.11 -23.54 28.49
N LEU A 154 3.21 -22.86 28.76
CA LEU A 154 4.20 -22.51 27.74
C LEU A 154 4.69 -23.74 26.96
N GLU A 155 4.92 -24.84 27.63
CA GLU A 155 5.33 -26.12 27.01
C GLU A 155 4.26 -26.64 26.06
N GLY A 156 2.98 -26.57 26.41
CA GLY A 156 1.88 -26.93 25.53
C GLY A 156 1.79 -26.05 24.28
N VAL A 157 2.04 -24.73 24.42
CA VAL A 157 2.06 -23.80 23.28
C VAL A 157 3.25 -24.05 22.37
N LEU A 158 4.44 -24.26 22.92
CA LEU A 158 5.65 -24.58 22.15
C LEU A 158 5.54 -25.91 21.42
N ALA A 159 4.87 -26.91 22.00
CA ALA A 159 4.59 -28.19 21.37
C ALA A 159 3.63 -28.04 20.18
N LEU A 160 2.64 -27.15 20.27
CA LEU A 160 1.69 -26.84 19.17
C LEU A 160 2.29 -25.92 18.11
N SER A 161 3.31 -25.16 18.44
CA SER A 161 3.91 -24.14 17.58
C SER A 161 5.04 -24.64 16.67
N GLY A 162 5.40 -25.93 16.77
CA GLY A 162 6.41 -26.55 15.93
C GLY A 162 5.87 -26.98 14.56
N LYS A 163 6.72 -27.66 13.78
CA LYS A 163 6.38 -28.30 12.50
C LYS A 163 5.20 -29.32 12.59
N GLU A 164 4.77 -29.63 13.80
CA GLU A 164 3.72 -30.61 14.11
C GLU A 164 2.32 -30.00 14.31
N ALA A 165 2.20 -28.65 14.30
CA ALA A 165 0.89 -27.99 14.38
C ALA A 165 0.05 -28.32 13.14
N CYS A 166 -1.23 -28.66 13.35
CA CYS A 166 -2.15 -28.87 12.24
C CYS A 166 -2.38 -27.57 11.49
N ARG A 167 -2.28 -27.62 10.16
CA ARG A 167 -2.38 -26.43 9.30
C ARG A 167 -3.34 -26.67 8.14
N ILE A 168 -4.03 -25.60 7.75
CA ILE A 168 -4.81 -25.55 6.51
C ILE A 168 -3.92 -24.89 5.45
N VAL A 169 -3.58 -25.61 4.41
CA VAL A 169 -2.80 -25.13 3.27
C VAL A 169 -3.70 -25.08 2.05
N LEU A 170 -3.89 -23.89 1.50
CA LEU A 170 -4.69 -23.70 0.30
C LEU A 170 -3.88 -24.05 -0.96
N ASP A 171 -4.53 -24.69 -1.94
CA ASP A 171 -3.94 -24.89 -3.27
C ASP A 171 -3.94 -23.57 -4.06
N ASN A 172 -4.90 -22.69 -3.77
CA ASN A 172 -5.02 -21.35 -4.36
C ASN A 172 -4.55 -20.28 -3.37
N ASP A 173 -4.33 -19.07 -3.88
CA ASP A 173 -4.07 -17.92 -3.03
C ASP A 173 -5.28 -17.61 -2.14
N ALA A 174 -5.02 -17.06 -0.94
CA ALA A 174 -6.07 -16.64 -0.02
C ALA A 174 -6.85 -15.38 -0.51
N TRP A 175 -6.32 -14.67 -1.49
CA TRP A 175 -6.94 -13.50 -2.10
C TRP A 175 -6.95 -13.66 -3.61
N PHE A 176 -8.13 -13.68 -4.22
CA PHE A 176 -8.26 -13.79 -5.67
C PHE A 176 -9.59 -13.23 -6.19
N THR A 177 -9.60 -12.94 -7.48
CA THR A 177 -10.77 -12.43 -8.19
C THR A 177 -11.25 -13.49 -9.19
N VAL A 178 -12.56 -13.69 -9.24
CA VAL A 178 -13.20 -14.60 -10.20
C VAL A 178 -14.31 -13.91 -10.99
N ASN A 179 -14.60 -14.45 -12.16
CA ASN A 179 -15.70 -14.00 -13.02
C ASN A 179 -16.83 -15.03 -12.99
N SER A 180 -17.31 -15.32 -11.79
CA SER A 180 -18.28 -16.41 -11.55
C SER A 180 -19.09 -16.12 -10.28
N ASN A 181 -20.28 -16.71 -10.20
CA ASN A 181 -21.13 -16.73 -9.00
C ASN A 181 -20.83 -17.91 -8.06
N LYS A 182 -19.79 -18.70 -8.33
CA LYS A 182 -19.31 -19.79 -7.47
C LYS A 182 -17.81 -19.99 -7.66
N THR A 183 -17.16 -20.60 -6.68
CA THR A 183 -15.77 -21.04 -6.77
C THR A 183 -15.56 -22.28 -5.93
N GLN A 184 -14.40 -22.92 -6.09
CA GLN A 184 -13.94 -24.01 -5.25
C GLN A 184 -12.84 -23.50 -4.32
N LEU A 185 -12.96 -23.84 -3.03
CA LEU A 185 -11.90 -23.70 -2.05
C LEU A 185 -11.24 -25.04 -1.88
N THR A 186 -9.99 -25.17 -2.33
CA THR A 186 -9.25 -26.44 -2.31
C THR A 186 -8.00 -26.29 -1.48
N GLY A 187 -7.58 -27.38 -0.87
CA GLY A 187 -6.38 -27.40 -0.07
C GLY A 187 -6.15 -28.71 0.65
N SER A 188 -5.18 -28.68 1.54
CA SER A 188 -4.80 -29.84 2.35
C SER A 188 -4.62 -29.47 3.82
N LEU A 189 -4.71 -30.46 4.67
CA LEU A 189 -4.37 -30.38 6.08
C LEU A 189 -2.98 -30.96 6.28
N GLU A 190 -2.06 -30.19 6.81
CA GLU A 190 -0.75 -30.67 7.25
C GLU A 190 -0.81 -31.08 8.71
N ASN A 191 -0.04 -32.09 9.08
CA ASN A 191 0.11 -32.60 10.47
C ASN A 191 -1.19 -33.05 11.17
N TYR A 192 -2.23 -33.39 10.39
CA TYR A 192 -3.57 -33.74 10.91
C TYR A 192 -3.65 -35.19 11.49
N LYS A 193 -2.68 -36.05 11.20
CA LYS A 193 -2.74 -37.49 11.52
C LYS A 193 -2.72 -37.81 13.02
N PHE A 194 -2.40 -36.83 13.84
CA PHE A 194 -2.28 -37.01 15.29
C PHE A 194 -3.55 -36.62 16.05
N GLN A 195 -4.62 -36.22 15.35
CA GLN A 195 -5.85 -35.75 15.98
C GLN A 195 -7.07 -36.54 15.45
N SER A 196 -7.92 -37.00 16.37
CA SER A 196 -9.18 -37.69 16.03
C SER A 196 -10.35 -36.72 16.03
N GLY A 197 -11.38 -37.02 15.22
CA GLY A 197 -12.64 -36.26 15.23
C GLY A 197 -12.56 -34.87 14.60
N LEU A 198 -11.63 -34.68 13.65
CA LEU A 198 -11.49 -33.42 12.93
C LEU A 198 -12.67 -33.16 11.98
N GLN A 199 -13.22 -31.96 12.05
CA GLN A 199 -14.25 -31.47 11.14
C GLN A 199 -13.80 -30.12 10.55
N LEU A 200 -13.96 -29.96 9.25
CA LEU A 200 -13.65 -28.74 8.54
C LEU A 200 -14.94 -27.99 8.25
N PHE A 201 -14.99 -26.75 8.69
CA PHE A 201 -16.14 -25.84 8.48
C PHE A 201 -15.75 -24.73 7.54
N VAL A 202 -16.71 -24.28 6.71
CA VAL A 202 -16.62 -23.05 5.94
C VAL A 202 -17.66 -22.08 6.46
N VAL A 203 -17.20 -20.90 6.87
CA VAL A 203 -18.02 -19.82 7.39
C VAL A 203 -17.96 -18.65 6.42
N ARG A 204 -19.09 -18.14 6.00
CA ARG A 204 -19.18 -16.96 5.16
C ARG A 204 -19.80 -15.80 5.92
N ASN A 205 -19.08 -14.68 6.05
CA ASN A 205 -19.57 -13.48 6.74
C ASN A 205 -20.15 -13.79 8.15
N GLY A 206 -19.55 -14.75 8.88
CA GLY A 206 -20.00 -15.17 10.19
C GLY A 206 -21.12 -16.24 10.19
N SER A 207 -21.65 -16.65 9.04
CA SER A 207 -22.65 -17.71 8.91
C SER A 207 -22.03 -19.01 8.40
N HIS A 208 -22.33 -20.13 9.06
CA HIS A 208 -21.88 -21.46 8.61
C HIS A 208 -22.52 -21.80 7.26
N LEU A 209 -21.68 -22.18 6.28
CA LEU A 209 -22.14 -22.63 4.97
C LEU A 209 -22.15 -24.16 4.87
N GLU A 210 -21.08 -24.80 5.29
CA GLU A 210 -20.89 -26.23 5.05
C GLU A 210 -19.91 -26.85 6.03
N VAL A 211 -20.12 -28.18 6.30
CA VAL A 211 -19.12 -29.05 6.90
C VAL A 211 -18.47 -29.85 5.77
N ALA A 212 -17.21 -29.57 5.51
CA ALA A 212 -16.49 -30.22 4.42
C ALA A 212 -15.98 -31.61 4.83
N THR A 213 -16.06 -32.56 3.90
CA THR A 213 -15.42 -33.86 4.05
C THR A 213 -13.93 -33.72 3.74
N VAL A 214 -13.10 -34.21 4.67
CA VAL A 214 -11.65 -34.33 4.45
C VAL A 214 -11.33 -35.77 4.10
N SER A 215 -10.75 -36.00 2.93
CA SER A 215 -10.27 -37.30 2.48
C SER A 215 -8.76 -37.25 2.28
N ASP A 216 -8.04 -38.14 2.99
CA ASP A 216 -6.57 -38.20 2.96
C ASP A 216 -5.88 -36.83 3.20
N GLY A 217 -6.46 -36.03 4.09
CA GLY A 217 -5.96 -34.68 4.40
C GLY A 217 -6.24 -33.65 3.34
N LYS A 218 -7.02 -33.93 2.30
CA LYS A 218 -7.39 -32.96 1.25
C LYS A 218 -8.86 -32.58 1.37
N PHE A 219 -9.17 -31.36 0.96
CA PHE A 219 -10.53 -30.86 0.87
C PHE A 219 -10.77 -30.11 -0.45
N CYS A 220 -12.01 -30.16 -0.90
CA CYS A 220 -12.51 -29.41 -2.04
C CYS A 220 -13.96 -29.02 -1.75
N ILE A 221 -14.24 -27.72 -1.69
CA ILE A 221 -15.51 -27.19 -1.23
C ILE A 221 -16.04 -26.22 -2.28
N ASP A 222 -17.22 -26.49 -2.83
CA ASP A 222 -17.92 -25.56 -3.71
C ASP A 222 -18.61 -24.49 -2.87
N VAL A 223 -18.27 -23.23 -3.07
CA VAL A 223 -18.89 -22.11 -2.36
C VAL A 223 -19.60 -21.18 -3.31
N PRO A 224 -20.84 -20.77 -2.99
CA PRO A 224 -21.56 -19.76 -3.76
C PRO A 224 -21.00 -18.38 -3.46
N LEU A 225 -20.95 -17.54 -4.51
CA LEU A 225 -20.50 -16.16 -4.42
C LEU A 225 -21.64 -15.19 -4.70
N THR A 226 -21.65 -14.08 -3.97
CA THR A 226 -22.41 -12.90 -4.34
C THR A 226 -21.52 -11.93 -5.11
N PRO A 227 -22.09 -11.12 -6.03
CA PRO A 227 -21.35 -10.05 -6.67
C PRO A 227 -20.61 -9.16 -5.66
N GLY A 228 -19.36 -8.83 -5.96
CA GLY A 228 -18.51 -8.07 -5.04
C GLY A 228 -17.72 -8.95 -4.07
N THR A 229 -17.48 -8.46 -2.87
CA THR A 229 -16.60 -9.09 -1.89
C THR A 229 -17.26 -10.22 -1.13
N ASN A 230 -16.59 -11.36 -1.04
CA ASN A 230 -17.00 -12.51 -0.25
C ASN A 230 -15.85 -12.87 0.69
N TYR A 231 -16.13 -12.91 2.00
CA TYR A 231 -15.19 -13.31 3.04
C TYR A 231 -15.54 -14.72 3.52
N PHE A 232 -14.57 -15.62 3.49
CA PHE A 232 -14.70 -16.97 4.00
C PHE A 232 -13.66 -17.21 5.09
N ASP A 233 -14.06 -17.96 6.12
CA ASP A 233 -13.16 -18.52 7.12
C ASP A 233 -13.27 -20.05 7.04
N ILE A 234 -12.17 -20.73 6.74
CA ILE A 234 -12.06 -22.18 6.75
C ILE A 234 -11.53 -22.56 8.13
N ILE A 235 -12.33 -23.27 8.91
CA ILE A 235 -12.04 -23.54 10.31
C ILE A 235 -11.98 -25.06 10.52
N LEU A 236 -10.84 -25.56 10.97
CA LEU A 236 -10.66 -26.95 11.38
C LEU A 236 -10.94 -27.07 12.87
N LYS A 237 -11.85 -27.96 13.25
CA LYS A 237 -12.21 -28.21 14.65
C LYS A 237 -11.99 -29.65 15.06
N SER A 238 -11.68 -29.83 16.36
CA SER A 238 -11.78 -31.11 17.05
C SER A 238 -12.79 -30.94 18.21
N GLY A 239 -13.99 -31.48 18.03
CA GLY A 239 -15.12 -31.16 18.92
C GLY A 239 -15.44 -29.65 18.89
N ASN A 240 -15.38 -29.02 20.06
CA ASN A 240 -15.63 -27.56 20.18
C ASN A 240 -14.38 -26.69 19.99
N LEU A 241 -13.19 -27.29 19.83
CA LEU A 241 -11.91 -26.55 19.74
C LEU A 241 -11.57 -26.22 18.29
N ASN A 242 -11.24 -24.95 18.01
CA ASN A 242 -10.65 -24.53 16.74
C ASN A 242 -9.17 -24.95 16.73
N ILE A 243 -8.80 -25.81 15.79
CA ILE A 243 -7.43 -26.34 15.66
C ILE A 243 -6.61 -25.50 14.68
N ALA A 244 -7.24 -25.09 13.59
CA ALA A 244 -6.64 -24.21 12.58
C ALA A 244 -7.71 -23.38 11.91
N GLU A 245 -7.32 -22.20 11.42
CA GLU A 245 -8.22 -21.30 10.71
C GLU A 245 -7.46 -20.65 9.53
N GLN A 246 -8.13 -20.55 8.38
CA GLN A 246 -7.60 -19.89 7.18
C GLN A 246 -8.66 -18.99 6.57
N SER A 247 -8.39 -17.70 6.52
CA SER A 247 -9.29 -16.73 5.86
C SER A 247 -9.03 -16.68 4.36
N VAL A 248 -10.10 -16.56 3.59
CA VAL A 248 -10.07 -16.42 2.12
C VAL A 248 -10.96 -15.24 1.72
N VAL A 249 -10.43 -14.39 0.87
CA VAL A 249 -11.14 -13.23 0.32
C VAL A 249 -11.30 -13.39 -1.19
N VAL A 250 -12.54 -13.48 -1.63
CA VAL A 250 -12.86 -13.64 -3.06
C VAL A 250 -13.66 -12.45 -3.55
N TYR A 251 -13.19 -11.79 -4.59
CA TYR A 251 -13.97 -10.80 -5.29
C TYR A 251 -14.62 -11.42 -6.52
N SER A 252 -15.96 -11.44 -6.55
CA SER A 252 -16.72 -11.92 -7.70
C SER A 252 -17.07 -10.76 -8.63
N LYS A 253 -16.42 -10.72 -9.80
CA LYS A 253 -16.79 -9.81 -10.88
C LYS A 253 -18.01 -10.38 -11.62
N ILE A 254 -19.07 -9.61 -11.71
CA ILE A 254 -20.11 -9.85 -12.71
C ILE A 254 -19.97 -8.73 -13.73
N SER A 255 -19.12 -8.91 -14.72
CA SER A 255 -18.98 -7.95 -15.80
C SER A 255 -18.65 -8.63 -17.12
N SER A 256 -19.35 -8.21 -18.15
CA SER A 256 -19.26 -8.71 -19.52
C SER A 256 -18.19 -8.05 -20.39
N ALA A 257 -17.33 -7.21 -19.88
CA ALA A 257 -16.35 -6.50 -20.69
C ALA A 257 -14.99 -7.22 -20.71
N ASN A 258 -14.82 -8.12 -21.65
CA ASN A 258 -13.56 -8.87 -21.91
C ASN A 258 -12.50 -8.09 -22.70
N GLN A 259 -12.51 -6.77 -22.69
CA GLN A 259 -11.43 -6.02 -23.34
C GLN A 259 -10.30 -5.76 -22.34
N ASN A 260 -9.19 -6.50 -22.49
CA ASN A 260 -7.98 -6.18 -21.76
C ASN A 260 -7.32 -4.95 -22.37
N GLU A 261 -7.13 -3.92 -21.55
CA GLU A 261 -6.25 -2.81 -21.92
C GLU A 261 -4.81 -3.21 -21.56
N LEU A 262 -3.93 -3.25 -22.54
CA LEU A 262 -2.51 -3.56 -22.37
C LEU A 262 -1.71 -2.31 -22.68
N VAL A 263 -1.08 -1.72 -21.67
CA VAL A 263 -0.40 -0.42 -21.75
C VAL A 263 1.10 -0.61 -21.60
N MET A 264 1.89 -0.21 -22.61
CA MET A 264 3.34 -0.06 -22.47
C MET A 264 3.64 1.35 -22.01
N TRP A 265 4.23 1.50 -20.83
CA TRP A 265 4.63 2.81 -20.32
C TRP A 265 5.94 3.27 -20.92
N VAL A 266 6.05 4.56 -21.19
CA VAL A 266 7.23 5.23 -21.74
C VAL A 266 7.51 6.46 -20.88
N GLU A 267 8.35 6.30 -19.88
CA GLU A 267 8.76 7.38 -18.99
C GLU A 267 9.66 8.38 -19.75
N GLN A 268 9.52 9.68 -19.45
CA GLN A 268 10.15 10.75 -20.22
C GLN A 268 11.68 10.59 -20.34
N PHE A 269 12.41 10.71 -19.25
CA PHE A 269 13.87 10.79 -19.32
C PHE A 269 14.60 9.48 -19.56
N PRO A 270 14.18 8.33 -19.01
CA PRO A 270 14.83 7.06 -19.33
C PRO A 270 14.79 6.74 -20.83
N ASN A 271 13.72 7.14 -21.51
CA ASN A 271 13.51 6.87 -22.93
C ASN A 271 14.00 8.00 -23.86
N ALA A 272 14.26 9.20 -23.33
CA ALA A 272 14.66 10.35 -24.16
C ALA A 272 15.91 10.12 -25.03
N LYS A 273 16.88 9.35 -24.51
CA LYS A 273 18.11 9.00 -25.24
C LYS A 273 17.91 7.93 -26.32
N VAL A 274 16.83 7.17 -26.23
CA VAL A 274 16.48 6.09 -27.15
C VAL A 274 15.55 6.60 -28.25
N LEU A 275 14.55 7.40 -27.87
CA LEU A 275 13.49 7.87 -28.76
C LEU A 275 13.84 9.23 -29.40
N THR A 276 15.00 9.33 -30.02
CA THR A 276 15.55 10.59 -30.57
C THR A 276 15.09 10.92 -31.98
N ASN A 277 14.42 10.00 -32.66
CA ASN A 277 14.00 10.19 -34.04
C ASN A 277 12.83 9.24 -34.42
N ARG A 278 12.19 9.52 -35.55
CA ARG A 278 11.03 8.74 -36.05
C ARG A 278 11.32 7.25 -36.23
N LYS A 279 12.52 6.85 -36.65
CA LYS A 279 12.87 5.43 -36.78
C LYS A 279 12.85 4.69 -35.46
N ALA A 280 13.38 5.33 -34.41
CA ALA A 280 13.37 4.76 -33.05
C ALA A 280 11.93 4.66 -32.50
N VAL A 281 11.09 5.69 -32.73
CA VAL A 281 9.66 5.65 -32.38
C VAL A 281 8.93 4.54 -33.13
N LYS A 282 9.21 4.38 -34.43
CA LYS A 282 8.61 3.27 -35.19
C LYS A 282 9.02 1.91 -34.62
N THR A 283 10.28 1.74 -34.20
CA THR A 283 10.73 0.50 -33.55
C THR A 283 9.98 0.25 -32.23
N LEU A 284 9.78 1.28 -31.40
CA LEU A 284 8.94 1.18 -30.19
C LEU A 284 7.54 0.68 -30.55
N VAL A 285 6.87 1.33 -31.50
CA VAL A 285 5.49 1.02 -31.90
C VAL A 285 5.38 -0.40 -32.46
N ASP A 286 6.30 -0.81 -33.33
CA ASP A 286 6.34 -2.16 -33.93
C ASP A 286 6.52 -3.23 -32.83
N ASN A 287 7.41 -3.02 -31.87
CA ASN A 287 7.66 -3.94 -30.77
C ASN A 287 6.44 -4.06 -29.83
N VAL A 288 5.88 -2.93 -29.44
CA VAL A 288 4.70 -2.85 -28.56
C VAL A 288 3.50 -3.55 -29.21
N LYS A 289 3.25 -3.27 -30.50
CA LYS A 289 2.19 -3.94 -31.28
C LYS A 289 2.40 -5.44 -31.39
N ARG A 290 3.63 -5.86 -31.70
CA ARG A 290 4.00 -7.28 -31.83
C ARG A 290 3.84 -8.04 -30.49
N ALA A 291 4.08 -7.39 -29.35
CA ALA A 291 3.86 -7.98 -28.03
C ALA A 291 2.38 -8.06 -27.62
N GLY A 292 1.46 -7.59 -28.47
CA GLY A 292 0.01 -7.67 -28.25
C GLY A 292 -0.57 -6.52 -27.44
N PHE A 293 0.18 -5.45 -27.22
CA PHE A 293 -0.33 -4.28 -26.49
C PHE A 293 -1.39 -3.53 -27.31
N THR A 294 -2.26 -2.84 -26.60
CA THR A 294 -3.36 -2.03 -27.16
C THR A 294 -3.06 -0.55 -27.16
N SER A 295 -2.13 -0.13 -26.29
CA SER A 295 -1.85 1.27 -26.05
C SER A 295 -0.44 1.52 -25.54
N ILE A 296 -0.02 2.79 -25.68
CA ILE A 296 1.18 3.37 -25.11
C ILE A 296 0.76 4.40 -24.07
N GLY A 297 1.35 4.36 -22.89
CA GLY A 297 1.27 5.41 -21.88
C GLY A 297 2.54 6.26 -21.96
N LEU A 298 2.46 7.45 -22.57
CA LEU A 298 3.60 8.33 -22.76
C LEU A 298 3.65 9.43 -21.72
N ASP A 299 4.73 9.55 -20.96
CA ASP A 299 4.97 10.71 -20.09
C ASP A 299 5.19 11.96 -20.93
N VAL A 300 4.16 12.79 -21.03
CA VAL A 300 4.23 14.07 -21.74
C VAL A 300 4.61 15.23 -20.83
N LYS A 301 4.49 15.05 -19.51
CA LYS A 301 5.02 15.96 -18.49
C LYS A 301 5.70 15.12 -17.42
N GLY A 302 7.03 15.18 -17.39
CA GLY A 302 7.87 14.43 -16.46
C GLY A 302 7.90 15.01 -15.04
N PRO A 303 8.49 14.30 -14.08
CA PRO A 303 8.52 14.72 -12.68
C PRO A 303 9.37 15.98 -12.43
N GLU A 304 10.34 16.31 -13.28
CA GLU A 304 11.11 17.54 -13.20
C GLU A 304 10.37 18.75 -13.76
N GLY A 305 9.17 18.57 -14.33
CA GLY A 305 8.32 19.64 -14.84
C GLY A 305 8.48 19.94 -16.33
N TYR A 306 9.39 19.27 -17.04
CA TYR A 306 9.57 19.41 -18.48
C TYR A 306 8.48 18.66 -19.26
N VAL A 307 8.23 19.11 -20.52
CA VAL A 307 7.24 18.49 -21.40
C VAL A 307 7.89 17.78 -22.59
N SER A 308 7.18 16.79 -23.17
CA SER A 308 7.61 16.01 -24.33
C SER A 308 6.83 16.37 -25.61
N TYR A 309 6.24 17.57 -25.63
CA TYR A 309 5.48 18.12 -26.76
C TYR A 309 5.87 19.58 -27.01
N ARG A 310 5.76 20.02 -28.25
CA ARG A 310 6.24 21.34 -28.67
C ARG A 310 5.16 22.42 -28.79
N LYS A 311 3.91 22.01 -29.03
CA LYS A 311 2.79 22.96 -29.17
C LYS A 311 2.27 23.37 -27.79
N ASN A 312 3.04 24.20 -27.09
CA ASN A 312 2.86 24.54 -25.67
C ASN A 312 2.77 26.06 -25.40
N ASP A 313 2.11 26.79 -26.29
CA ASP A 313 2.02 28.24 -26.23
C ASP A 313 1.31 28.81 -24.99
N LEU A 314 0.41 28.02 -24.35
CA LEU A 314 -0.36 28.46 -23.19
C LEU A 314 0.48 28.42 -21.91
N SER A 315 1.16 27.33 -21.63
CA SER A 315 1.97 27.16 -20.43
C SER A 315 3.42 27.65 -20.61
N LYS A 316 3.91 27.64 -21.84
CA LYS A 316 5.31 27.91 -22.19
C LYS A 316 6.31 27.07 -21.44
N THR A 317 5.89 25.86 -21.05
CA THR A 317 6.74 24.91 -20.31
C THR A 317 7.90 24.46 -21.19
N PRO A 318 9.16 24.48 -20.68
CA PRO A 318 10.31 24.04 -21.46
C PRO A 318 10.21 22.57 -21.89
N TYR A 319 10.62 22.29 -23.11
CA TYR A 319 10.75 20.92 -23.62
C TYR A 319 11.86 20.17 -22.87
N PHE A 320 11.79 18.86 -22.75
CA PHE A 320 12.71 18.07 -21.91
C PHE A 320 14.20 18.18 -22.29
N THR A 321 14.53 18.59 -23.52
CA THR A 321 15.90 18.87 -23.95
C THR A 321 16.54 20.05 -23.19
N ALA A 322 15.73 20.89 -22.55
CA ALA A 322 16.18 22.03 -21.74
C ALA A 322 16.66 21.62 -20.31
N THR A 323 16.63 20.33 -19.96
CA THR A 323 17.09 19.87 -18.65
C THR A 323 18.53 20.28 -18.36
N LYS A 324 18.80 20.73 -17.14
CA LYS A 324 20.16 21.05 -16.66
C LYS A 324 20.94 19.83 -16.18
N ASN A 325 20.25 18.70 -16.01
CA ASN A 325 20.89 17.45 -15.60
C ASN A 325 21.67 16.83 -16.77
N GLN A 326 22.99 16.96 -16.74
CA GLN A 326 23.89 16.46 -17.79
C GLN A 326 23.66 14.97 -18.13
N ALA A 327 23.33 14.15 -17.13
CA ALA A 327 23.07 12.73 -17.35
C ALA A 327 21.79 12.46 -18.18
N LYS A 328 20.87 13.44 -18.24
CA LYS A 328 19.59 13.36 -18.96
C LYS A 328 19.58 14.16 -20.28
N GLN A 329 20.58 15.00 -20.52
CA GLN A 329 20.63 15.85 -21.71
C GLN A 329 20.67 15.04 -23.00
N VAL A 330 19.88 15.50 -23.96
CA VAL A 330 19.88 15.05 -25.36
C VAL A 330 19.89 16.28 -26.26
N LYS A 331 20.41 16.12 -27.49
CA LYS A 331 20.45 17.23 -28.47
C LYS A 331 19.02 17.64 -28.84
N ASP A 332 18.79 18.94 -28.84
CA ASP A 332 17.54 19.50 -29.39
C ASP A 332 17.69 19.67 -30.92
N ASP A 333 16.92 18.92 -31.68
CA ASP A 333 16.87 18.96 -33.13
C ASP A 333 15.49 19.38 -33.67
N GLY A 334 14.62 19.90 -32.80
CA GLY A 334 13.25 20.30 -33.14
C GLY A 334 12.25 19.16 -33.19
N PHE A 335 12.65 17.93 -32.80
CA PHE A 335 11.79 16.77 -32.79
C PHE A 335 10.66 16.89 -31.75
N ASP A 336 9.41 16.66 -32.19
CA ASP A 336 8.24 16.59 -31.29
C ASP A 336 7.91 15.11 -31.02
N LEU A 337 8.29 14.63 -29.82
CA LEU A 337 8.13 13.23 -29.47
C LEU A 337 6.66 12.80 -29.45
N LEU A 338 5.78 13.62 -28.87
CA LEU A 338 4.35 13.29 -28.78
C LEU A 338 3.71 13.18 -30.15
N GLU A 339 3.97 14.14 -31.04
CA GLU A 339 3.42 14.16 -32.41
C GLU A 339 3.83 12.89 -33.17
N VAL A 340 5.12 12.54 -33.14
CA VAL A 340 5.63 11.38 -33.86
C VAL A 340 5.13 10.07 -33.26
N VAL A 341 5.02 9.95 -31.93
CA VAL A 341 4.44 8.75 -31.29
C VAL A 341 2.99 8.56 -31.70
N LEU A 342 2.18 9.63 -31.71
CA LEU A 342 0.78 9.59 -32.15
C LEU A 342 0.66 9.11 -33.60
N GLU A 343 1.42 9.74 -34.51
CA GLU A 343 1.40 9.36 -35.93
C GLU A 343 1.76 7.90 -36.17
N GLU A 344 2.82 7.39 -35.55
CA GLU A 344 3.26 6.03 -35.77
C GLU A 344 2.33 5.01 -35.08
N ALA A 345 1.87 5.30 -33.85
CA ALA A 345 0.98 4.43 -33.08
C ALA A 345 -0.39 4.26 -33.76
N HIS A 346 -1.01 5.36 -34.19
CA HIS A 346 -2.32 5.32 -34.85
C HIS A 346 -2.31 4.57 -36.18
N LYS A 347 -1.20 4.61 -36.95
CA LYS A 347 -1.06 3.82 -38.19
C LYS A 347 -1.26 2.32 -37.98
N VAL A 348 -0.91 1.81 -36.79
CA VAL A 348 -1.04 0.37 -36.45
C VAL A 348 -2.19 0.09 -35.47
N GLY A 349 -3.03 1.10 -35.19
CA GLY A 349 -4.18 0.99 -34.30
C GLY A 349 -3.83 0.82 -32.83
N LEU A 350 -2.71 1.41 -32.38
CA LEU A 350 -2.39 1.60 -30.94
C LEU A 350 -2.95 2.94 -30.47
N LYS A 351 -3.52 2.94 -29.28
CA LYS A 351 -3.89 4.18 -28.59
C LYS A 351 -2.68 4.80 -27.90
N VAL A 352 -2.74 6.11 -27.70
CA VAL A 352 -1.73 6.85 -26.94
C VAL A 352 -2.39 7.62 -25.80
N TYR A 353 -2.12 7.17 -24.56
CA TYR A 353 -2.52 7.88 -23.35
C TYR A 353 -1.37 8.77 -22.89
N THR A 354 -1.66 10.05 -22.67
CA THR A 354 -0.65 11.02 -22.24
C THR A 354 -0.65 11.16 -20.72
N SER A 355 0.48 10.84 -20.11
CA SER A 355 0.66 10.91 -18.66
C SER A 355 1.25 12.24 -18.22
N PHE A 356 0.72 12.79 -17.16
CA PHE A 356 1.18 14.01 -16.52
C PHE A 356 1.54 13.73 -15.05
N ASN A 357 2.78 13.99 -14.68
CA ASN A 357 3.23 14.04 -13.29
C ASN A 357 2.76 15.34 -12.65
N PHE A 358 1.51 15.44 -12.18
CA PHE A 358 0.82 16.70 -11.90
C PHE A 358 1.50 17.59 -10.86
N PHE A 359 1.78 17.08 -9.66
CA PHE A 359 2.26 17.92 -8.57
C PHE A 359 3.74 17.75 -8.25
N THR A 360 4.55 17.36 -9.23
CA THR A 360 6.01 17.38 -9.13
C THR A 360 6.58 18.32 -10.18
N GLU A 361 7.49 19.23 -9.80
CA GLU A 361 8.03 20.28 -10.68
C GLU A 361 9.54 20.43 -10.57
N GLY A 362 10.25 19.41 -10.14
CA GLY A 362 11.69 19.49 -10.05
C GLY A 362 12.36 18.29 -9.39
N ASN A 363 13.68 18.26 -9.50
CA ASN A 363 14.55 17.34 -8.82
C ASN A 363 15.52 18.10 -7.90
N ILE A 364 15.31 17.96 -6.60
CA ILE A 364 16.07 18.67 -5.57
C ILE A 364 17.56 18.25 -5.58
N THR A 365 17.82 16.95 -5.82
CA THR A 365 19.19 16.42 -5.78
C THR A 365 20.07 16.99 -6.89
N THR A 366 19.50 17.17 -8.07
CA THR A 366 20.25 17.69 -9.24
C THR A 366 20.05 19.18 -9.46
N ASN A 367 19.25 19.84 -8.61
CA ASN A 367 18.84 21.23 -8.74
C ASN A 367 18.27 21.54 -10.14
N ASP A 368 17.46 20.62 -10.66
CA ASP A 368 16.88 20.68 -12.00
C ASP A 368 15.36 20.93 -11.89
N TYR A 369 14.96 22.14 -12.25
CA TYR A 369 13.58 22.62 -12.18
C TYR A 369 13.21 23.26 -13.51
N ALA A 370 12.09 22.87 -14.11
CA ALA A 370 11.62 23.46 -15.36
C ALA A 370 11.10 24.88 -15.15
N VAL A 371 10.14 25.05 -14.26
CA VAL A 371 9.49 26.34 -13.97
C VAL A 371 9.56 26.75 -12.49
N LEU A 372 9.77 25.78 -11.59
CA LEU A 372 9.65 25.99 -10.15
C LEU A 372 10.67 27.00 -9.59
N HIS A 373 11.83 27.16 -10.20
CA HIS A 373 12.80 28.17 -9.77
C HIS A 373 12.28 29.61 -9.94
N GLN A 374 11.28 29.85 -10.80
CA GLN A 374 10.58 31.13 -10.95
C GLN A 374 9.37 31.23 -10.01
N HIS A 375 8.90 30.12 -9.44
CA HIS A 375 7.68 30.01 -8.63
C HIS A 375 7.96 29.25 -7.32
N LYS A 376 8.93 29.72 -6.55
CA LYS A 376 9.28 29.08 -5.25
C LYS A 376 8.13 29.08 -4.25
N ASP A 377 7.18 29.98 -4.39
CA ASP A 377 5.94 30.04 -3.62
C ASP A 377 4.94 28.92 -3.94
N TRP A 378 5.20 28.15 -5.00
CA TRP A 378 4.41 26.97 -5.36
C TRP A 378 4.85 25.70 -4.63
N GLU A 379 6.09 25.65 -4.13
CA GLU A 379 6.61 24.49 -3.40
C GLU A 379 5.73 24.14 -2.21
N GLU A 380 5.60 22.85 -1.93
CA GLU A 380 5.02 22.40 -0.65
C GLU A 380 5.87 22.90 0.53
N VAL A 381 5.19 23.36 1.58
CA VAL A 381 5.77 23.62 2.89
C VAL A 381 5.50 22.40 3.76
N VAL A 382 6.55 21.77 4.22
CA VAL A 382 6.50 20.50 4.94
C VAL A 382 6.91 20.65 6.39
N GLN A 383 6.36 19.77 7.27
CA GLN A 383 6.73 19.64 8.67
C GLN A 383 7.20 18.21 8.93
N ARG A 384 8.49 17.95 8.83
CA ARG A 384 9.06 16.59 8.91
C ARG A 384 9.77 16.33 10.24
N PRO A 385 9.81 15.07 10.71
CA PRO A 385 10.61 14.66 11.88
C PRO A 385 12.11 14.99 11.73
N GLU A 386 12.68 14.76 10.55
CA GLU A 386 14.10 14.98 10.25
C GLU A 386 14.48 16.47 10.39
N ASP A 387 13.54 17.35 10.14
CA ASP A 387 13.69 18.81 10.28
C ASP A 387 13.22 19.30 11.65
N LYS A 388 13.02 18.41 12.62
CA LYS A 388 12.54 18.72 14.00
C LYS A 388 11.23 19.50 14.00
N GLY A 389 10.32 19.17 13.08
CA GLY A 389 9.02 19.81 12.96
C GLY A 389 9.04 21.27 12.49
N ARG A 390 10.14 21.76 11.98
CA ARG A 390 10.20 23.10 11.36
C ARG A 390 9.41 23.12 10.06
N LEU A 391 8.74 24.24 9.80
CA LEU A 391 8.06 24.47 8.53
C LEU A 391 9.10 24.95 7.50
N LEU A 392 9.39 24.14 6.51
CA LEU A 392 10.37 24.41 5.45
C LEU A 392 9.76 24.13 4.09
N ARG A 393 10.20 24.88 3.06
CA ARG A 393 9.91 24.45 1.68
C ARG A 393 10.59 23.12 1.42
N ILE A 394 9.97 22.29 0.58
CA ILE A 394 10.47 20.93 0.31
C ILE A 394 11.92 20.95 -0.21
N SER A 395 12.32 21.97 -0.97
CA SER A 395 13.71 22.13 -1.45
C SER A 395 14.70 22.54 -0.36
N GLU A 396 14.22 23.04 0.79
CA GLU A 396 15.04 23.47 1.94
C GLU A 396 15.21 22.38 3.00
N THR A 397 14.49 21.25 2.88
CA THR A 397 14.52 20.16 3.87
C THR A 397 15.85 19.43 3.86
N VAL A 398 16.21 18.84 4.99
CA VAL A 398 17.32 17.87 5.07
C VAL A 398 16.99 16.72 4.12
N ARG A 399 17.89 16.47 3.17
CA ARG A 399 17.72 15.41 2.17
C ARG A 399 17.90 14.06 2.83
N GLY A 400 16.79 13.48 3.29
CA GLY A 400 16.75 12.11 3.78
C GLY A 400 16.85 11.11 2.62
N LYS A 401 17.35 9.91 2.93
CA LYS A 401 17.14 8.76 2.07
C LYS A 401 15.76 8.19 2.38
N ASP A 402 15.06 7.76 1.34
CA ASP A 402 13.91 6.89 1.51
C ASP A 402 14.39 5.64 2.26
N ALA A 403 13.79 5.38 3.40
CA ALA A 403 14.30 4.35 4.29
C ALA A 403 14.08 2.93 3.72
N ALA A 404 13.03 2.72 2.89
CA ALA A 404 12.77 1.44 2.25
C ALA A 404 13.71 1.16 1.06
N THR A 405 14.01 2.20 0.28
CA THR A 405 14.79 2.05 -0.96
C THR A 405 16.23 2.50 -0.86
N GLY A 406 16.61 3.21 0.21
CA GLY A 406 17.91 3.84 0.39
C GLY A 406 18.20 4.97 -0.61
N LYS A 407 17.26 5.30 -1.50
CA LYS A 407 17.38 6.36 -2.51
C LYS A 407 17.11 7.72 -1.89
N LEU A 408 17.82 8.75 -2.38
CA LEU A 408 17.56 10.12 -1.98
C LEU A 408 16.16 10.54 -2.42
N LEU A 409 15.40 11.13 -1.50
CA LEU A 409 14.13 11.79 -1.81
C LEU A 409 14.43 13.02 -2.66
N ALA A 410 14.12 12.97 -3.94
CA ALA A 410 14.66 13.88 -4.93
C ALA A 410 13.64 14.81 -5.56
N LEU A 411 12.33 14.51 -5.47
CA LEU A 411 11.31 15.26 -6.19
C LEU A 411 10.86 16.48 -5.39
N ALA A 412 10.73 17.61 -6.09
CA ALA A 412 10.09 18.82 -5.56
C ALA A 412 8.60 18.79 -5.88
N PHE A 413 7.79 18.59 -4.85
CA PHE A 413 6.34 18.69 -4.95
C PHE A 413 5.87 20.12 -4.82
N VAL A 414 4.77 20.46 -5.52
CA VAL A 414 4.09 21.74 -5.48
C VAL A 414 2.72 21.57 -4.83
N ASN A 415 2.29 22.63 -4.12
CA ASN A 415 1.09 22.62 -3.30
C ASN A 415 -0.19 22.43 -4.11
N PRO A 416 -0.90 21.29 -3.97
CA PRO A 416 -2.18 21.06 -4.65
C PRO A 416 -3.30 22.03 -4.24
N SER A 417 -3.20 22.68 -3.07
CA SER A 417 -4.18 23.67 -2.62
C SER A 417 -4.01 25.05 -3.27
N ASN A 418 -2.89 25.26 -3.98
CA ASN A 418 -2.62 26.52 -4.66
C ASN A 418 -3.34 26.55 -6.02
N MET A 419 -4.25 27.52 -6.19
CA MET A 419 -5.05 27.63 -7.41
C MET A 419 -4.21 28.01 -8.64
N ASP A 420 -3.10 28.76 -8.46
CA ASP A 420 -2.21 29.08 -9.57
C ASP A 420 -1.49 27.84 -10.09
N VAL A 421 -1.06 26.95 -9.17
CA VAL A 421 -0.52 25.63 -9.51
C VAL A 421 -1.56 24.82 -10.29
N GLN A 422 -2.79 24.71 -9.76
CA GLN A 422 -3.85 23.96 -10.44
C GLN A 422 -4.15 24.53 -11.84
N ASN A 423 -4.26 25.84 -11.96
CA ASN A 423 -4.52 26.51 -13.24
C ASN A 423 -3.40 26.23 -14.24
N PHE A 424 -2.14 26.29 -13.80
CA PHE A 424 -0.99 26.02 -14.65
C PHE A 424 -0.97 24.56 -15.15
N GLN A 425 -1.31 23.61 -14.28
CA GLN A 425 -1.45 22.22 -14.70
C GLN A 425 -2.57 22.02 -15.73
N LEU A 426 -3.71 22.72 -15.57
CA LEU A 426 -4.80 22.68 -16.54
C LEU A 426 -4.41 23.25 -17.90
N LEU A 427 -3.60 24.33 -17.96
CA LEU A 427 -3.09 24.86 -19.23
C LEU A 427 -2.31 23.79 -20.01
N ARG A 428 -1.46 23.01 -19.33
CA ARG A 428 -0.70 21.91 -19.94
C ARG A 428 -1.59 20.80 -20.49
N VAL A 429 -2.64 20.43 -19.75
CA VAL A 429 -3.64 19.47 -20.23
C VAL A 429 -4.38 20.04 -21.44
N GLU A 430 -4.79 21.30 -21.41
CA GLU A 430 -5.49 21.95 -22.50
C GLU A 430 -4.64 22.05 -23.76
N GLU A 431 -3.34 22.34 -23.66
CA GLU A 431 -2.40 22.36 -24.79
C GLU A 431 -2.39 21.03 -25.53
N VAL A 432 -2.27 19.93 -24.78
CA VAL A 432 -2.25 18.58 -25.34
C VAL A 432 -3.59 18.23 -25.99
N LEU A 433 -4.70 18.45 -25.30
CA LEU A 433 -6.03 18.16 -25.83
C LEU A 433 -6.39 19.00 -27.06
N LYS A 434 -5.95 20.26 -27.09
CA LYS A 434 -6.19 21.18 -28.19
C LYS A 434 -5.37 20.84 -29.44
N ASN A 435 -4.08 20.58 -29.24
CA ASN A 435 -3.09 20.57 -30.32
C ASN A 435 -2.74 19.18 -30.85
N TYR A 436 -3.11 18.11 -30.11
CA TYR A 436 -2.75 16.72 -30.45
C TYR A 436 -3.99 15.82 -30.44
N ASP A 437 -3.95 14.76 -31.25
CA ASP A 437 -5.03 13.76 -31.32
C ASP A 437 -4.75 12.61 -30.37
N VAL A 438 -4.84 12.86 -29.07
CA VAL A 438 -4.57 11.89 -28.02
C VAL A 438 -5.81 11.06 -27.70
N ASP A 439 -5.62 9.80 -27.22
CA ASP A 439 -6.70 8.91 -26.83
C ASP A 439 -7.10 9.06 -25.37
N GLY A 440 -6.30 9.75 -24.56
CA GLY A 440 -6.63 10.03 -23.17
C GLY A 440 -5.54 10.70 -22.37
N ILE A 441 -5.94 11.08 -21.16
CA ILE A 441 -5.10 11.72 -20.14
C ILE A 441 -4.95 10.76 -18.97
N VAL A 442 -3.72 10.61 -18.47
CA VAL A 442 -3.41 9.85 -17.26
C VAL A 442 -2.88 10.78 -16.18
N LEU A 443 -3.50 10.70 -15.02
CA LEU A 443 -3.03 11.40 -13.83
C LEU A 443 -1.96 10.56 -13.14
N ASP A 444 -0.72 11.00 -13.19
CA ASP A 444 0.38 10.47 -12.37
C ASP A 444 0.80 11.52 -11.35
N ARG A 445 1.25 11.09 -10.17
CA ARG A 445 1.62 11.95 -9.04
C ARG A 445 0.63 13.11 -8.79
N CYS A 446 -0.66 12.84 -9.02
CA CYS A 446 -1.76 13.75 -8.70
C CYS A 446 -2.08 13.66 -7.20
N ARG A 447 -1.14 14.10 -6.37
CA ARG A 447 -1.11 13.91 -4.92
C ARG A 447 -0.15 14.86 -4.23
N TYR A 448 -0.26 14.98 -2.92
CA TYR A 448 0.78 15.55 -2.07
C TYR A 448 2.01 14.62 -1.99
N ASP A 449 3.17 15.15 -1.60
CA ASP A 449 4.36 14.33 -1.38
C ASP A 449 4.06 13.19 -0.39
N ASN A 450 3.68 13.57 0.83
CA ASN A 450 3.34 12.61 1.89
C ASN A 450 2.44 13.27 2.98
N LEU A 451 2.34 12.63 4.15
CA LEU A 451 1.54 13.13 5.28
C LEU A 451 2.00 14.50 5.79
N TYR A 452 3.30 14.81 5.66
CA TYR A 452 3.93 16.00 6.21
C TYR A 452 3.77 17.27 5.36
N ALA A 453 2.90 17.27 4.34
CA ALA A 453 2.60 18.36 3.42
C ALA A 453 1.08 18.62 3.33
N ASP A 454 0.62 19.80 2.96
CA ASP A 454 1.27 21.09 2.84
C ASP A 454 0.82 22.05 3.96
N PHE A 455 1.76 22.75 4.57
CA PHE A 455 1.50 23.66 5.69
C PHE A 455 1.79 25.13 5.37
N SER A 456 1.68 25.52 4.10
CA SER A 456 1.76 26.92 3.67
C SER A 456 0.55 27.73 4.13
N ASP A 457 0.67 29.05 4.11
CA ASP A 457 -0.46 29.97 4.35
C ASP A 457 -1.61 29.77 3.35
N VAL A 458 -1.31 29.34 2.14
CA VAL A 458 -2.32 28.99 1.12
C VAL A 458 -3.16 27.82 1.59
N SER A 459 -2.53 26.74 2.05
CA SER A 459 -3.22 25.58 2.58
C SER A 459 -3.96 25.88 3.87
N LYS A 460 -3.39 26.70 4.77
CA LYS A 460 -4.07 27.17 5.98
C LYS A 460 -5.41 27.84 5.64
N LYS A 461 -5.38 28.84 4.75
CA LYS A 461 -6.61 29.55 4.33
C LYS A 461 -7.60 28.63 3.61
N ALA A 462 -7.12 27.69 2.83
CA ALA A 462 -7.97 26.70 2.17
C ALA A 462 -8.63 25.75 3.19
N PHE A 463 -7.88 25.28 4.18
CA PHE A 463 -8.39 24.44 5.26
C PHE A 463 -9.41 25.16 6.14
N GLU A 464 -9.18 26.44 6.47
CA GLU A 464 -10.15 27.28 7.18
C GLU A 464 -11.50 27.37 6.44
N ARG A 465 -11.44 27.57 5.09
CA ARG A 465 -12.66 27.56 4.26
C ARG A 465 -13.35 26.20 4.23
N TYR A 466 -12.58 25.12 4.22
CA TYR A 466 -13.11 23.76 4.26
C TYR A 466 -13.83 23.50 5.59
N LEU A 467 -13.20 23.82 6.71
CA LEU A 467 -13.76 23.64 8.06
C LEU A 467 -15.05 24.44 8.29
N LYS A 468 -15.10 25.65 7.74
CA LYS A 468 -16.27 26.54 7.89
C LYS A 468 -17.56 25.94 7.32
N LYS A 469 -17.48 25.05 6.32
CA LYS A 469 -18.64 24.33 5.77
C LYS A 469 -19.34 23.47 6.84
N ASP A 470 -18.58 22.95 7.78
CA ASP A 470 -19.07 22.10 8.88
C ASP A 470 -19.18 22.85 10.21
N GLY A 471 -19.10 24.20 10.20
CA GLY A 471 -19.14 25.02 11.41
C GLY A 471 -17.91 24.87 12.32
N LYS A 472 -16.82 24.29 11.82
CA LYS A 472 -15.57 24.10 12.57
C LYS A 472 -14.63 25.28 12.33
N THR A 473 -13.74 25.52 13.31
CA THR A 473 -12.76 26.60 13.28
C THR A 473 -11.36 26.08 13.53
N LEU A 474 -10.38 26.59 12.80
CA LEU A 474 -8.96 26.37 13.01
C LEU A 474 -8.48 27.37 14.07
N GLN A 475 -7.85 26.91 15.14
CA GLN A 475 -7.32 27.75 16.21
C GLN A 475 -5.81 27.86 16.17
N CYS A 476 -5.13 26.75 15.99
CA CYS A 476 -3.69 26.69 15.92
C CYS A 476 -3.25 25.85 14.71
N PHE A 477 -2.51 26.47 13.79
CA PHE A 477 -1.98 25.76 12.61
C PHE A 477 -0.46 25.73 12.66
N PRO A 478 0.19 24.59 12.48
CA PRO A 478 -0.36 23.31 12.02
C PRO A 478 -0.91 22.39 13.15
N ASP A 479 -0.76 22.73 14.43
CA ASP A 479 -0.98 21.83 15.58
C ASP A 479 -2.38 21.22 15.65
N ASP A 480 -3.41 21.94 15.19
CA ASP A 480 -4.77 21.39 15.11
C ASP A 480 -4.86 20.21 14.11
N ALA A 481 -4.02 20.19 13.08
CA ALA A 481 -3.88 19.05 12.18
C ALA A 481 -2.96 17.98 12.80
N PHE A 482 -1.69 18.29 13.00
CA PHE A 482 -0.74 17.53 13.78
C PHE A 482 0.52 18.37 14.04
N LYS A 483 1.35 17.92 14.98
CA LYS A 483 2.68 18.46 15.21
C LYS A 483 3.72 17.36 15.34
N ILE A 484 4.98 17.71 15.13
CA ILE A 484 6.12 16.85 15.45
C ILE A 484 6.65 17.28 16.81
N ASP A 485 6.69 16.37 17.76
CA ASP A 485 7.19 16.65 19.11
C ASP A 485 8.75 16.70 19.14
N GLU A 486 9.31 17.01 20.30
CA GLU A 486 10.77 17.12 20.49
C GLU A 486 11.52 15.81 20.21
N LYS A 487 10.83 14.66 20.28
CA LYS A 487 11.36 13.33 19.98
C LYS A 487 11.26 12.97 18.51
N GLY A 488 10.68 13.83 17.67
CA GLY A 488 10.44 13.56 16.26
C GLY A 488 9.18 12.70 16.01
N THR A 489 8.28 12.56 16.99
CA THR A 489 7.06 11.77 16.86
C THR A 489 5.91 12.65 16.37
N LEU A 490 5.12 12.14 15.42
CA LEU A 490 3.90 12.81 15.00
C LEU A 490 2.81 12.68 16.06
N VAL A 491 2.33 13.82 16.53
CA VAL A 491 1.21 13.92 17.48
C VAL A 491 -0.01 14.47 16.75
N LYS A 492 -1.05 13.66 16.60
CA LYS A 492 -2.29 14.05 15.91
C LYS A 492 -3.01 15.16 16.68
N GLY A 493 -3.40 16.22 15.97
CA GLY A 493 -4.23 17.30 16.49
C GLY A 493 -5.72 16.94 16.46
N LYS A 494 -6.54 17.82 17.05
CA LYS A 494 -8.01 17.64 17.15
C LYS A 494 -8.73 17.64 15.81
N LEU A 495 -8.11 18.20 14.74
CA LEU A 495 -8.65 18.29 13.38
C LEU A 495 -7.87 17.39 12.40
N PHE A 496 -7.17 16.37 12.90
CA PHE A 496 -6.37 15.48 12.06
C PHE A 496 -7.21 14.78 10.96
N LYS A 497 -8.38 14.24 11.31
CA LYS A 497 -9.27 13.59 10.33
C LYS A 497 -9.79 14.61 9.29
N GLU A 498 -10.15 15.79 9.73
CA GLU A 498 -10.58 16.87 8.83
C GLU A 498 -9.45 17.29 7.87
N TRP A 499 -8.22 17.33 8.36
CA TRP A 499 -7.04 17.61 7.56
C TRP A 499 -6.83 16.55 6.46
N ILE A 500 -6.94 15.26 6.81
CA ILE A 500 -6.89 14.17 5.84
C ILE A 500 -7.99 14.30 4.79
N CYS A 501 -9.24 14.51 5.22
CA CYS A 501 -10.38 14.70 4.30
C CYS A 501 -10.22 15.94 3.42
N PHE A 502 -9.74 17.06 3.97
CA PHE A 502 -9.48 18.29 3.22
C PHE A 502 -8.47 18.07 2.08
N ARG A 503 -7.35 17.39 2.37
CA ARG A 503 -6.33 17.09 1.36
C ARG A 503 -6.89 16.20 0.25
N SER A 504 -7.60 15.14 0.61
CA SER A 504 -8.25 14.24 -0.36
C SER A 504 -9.32 14.97 -1.17
N GLN A 505 -10.11 15.85 -0.56
CA GLN A 505 -11.10 16.69 -1.27
C GLN A 505 -10.43 17.65 -2.26
N THR A 506 -9.28 18.24 -1.89
CA THR A 506 -8.50 19.12 -2.79
C THR A 506 -8.10 18.40 -4.07
N ILE A 507 -7.60 17.17 -3.96
CA ILE A 507 -7.25 16.34 -5.12
C ILE A 507 -8.51 15.94 -5.92
N ALA A 508 -9.60 15.58 -5.24
CA ALA A 508 -10.86 15.23 -5.90
C ALA A 508 -11.44 16.42 -6.70
N ASP A 509 -11.40 17.62 -6.14
CA ASP A 509 -11.86 18.85 -6.80
C ASP A 509 -11.00 19.15 -8.03
N PHE A 510 -9.68 19.03 -7.92
CA PHE A 510 -8.78 19.21 -9.05
C PHE A 510 -9.02 18.17 -10.15
N THR A 511 -9.19 16.91 -9.81
CA THR A 511 -9.51 15.86 -10.80
C THR A 511 -10.84 16.12 -11.50
N SER A 512 -11.83 16.69 -10.80
CA SER A 512 -13.10 17.09 -11.39
C SER A 512 -12.95 18.22 -12.41
N ARG A 513 -12.02 19.18 -12.17
CA ARG A 513 -11.68 20.24 -13.13
C ARG A 513 -11.05 19.65 -14.40
N ILE A 514 -10.12 18.67 -14.25
CA ILE A 514 -9.54 17.97 -15.40
C ILE A 514 -10.63 17.20 -16.16
N ARG A 515 -11.53 16.48 -15.45
CA ARG A 515 -12.65 15.77 -16.09
C ARG A 515 -13.54 16.70 -16.90
N SER A 516 -13.82 17.89 -16.38
CA SER A 516 -14.61 18.90 -17.09
C SER A 516 -13.92 19.33 -18.40
N LEU A 517 -12.60 19.54 -18.36
CA LEU A 517 -11.79 19.87 -19.53
C LEU A 517 -11.75 18.71 -20.53
N VAL A 518 -11.55 17.50 -20.09
CA VAL A 518 -11.58 16.28 -20.93
C VAL A 518 -12.96 16.13 -21.58
N ASN A 519 -14.04 16.35 -20.86
CA ASN A 519 -15.40 16.25 -21.40
C ASN A 519 -15.69 17.30 -22.47
N LYS A 520 -15.15 18.53 -22.32
CA LYS A 520 -15.20 19.57 -23.37
C LYS A 520 -14.60 19.04 -24.65
N TYR A 521 -13.35 18.59 -24.63
CA TYR A 521 -12.67 18.07 -25.82
C TYR A 521 -13.22 16.74 -26.33
N LYS A 522 -13.80 15.94 -25.46
CA LYS A 522 -14.55 14.72 -25.84
C LYS A 522 -15.74 15.05 -26.73
N SER A 523 -16.46 16.13 -26.45
CA SER A 523 -17.58 16.57 -27.27
C SER A 523 -17.17 17.31 -28.54
N GLU A 524 -16.06 18.04 -28.50
CA GLU A 524 -15.62 18.91 -29.60
C GLU A 524 -14.72 18.18 -30.63
N LYS A 525 -13.95 17.16 -30.19
CA LYS A 525 -12.87 16.61 -31.01
C LYS A 525 -12.85 15.07 -31.07
N ASN A 526 -12.86 14.38 -29.95
CA ASN A 526 -12.67 12.92 -29.88
C ASN A 526 -13.63 12.30 -28.86
N SER A 527 -14.73 11.69 -29.35
CA SER A 527 -15.75 11.05 -28.50
C SER A 527 -15.23 9.88 -27.66
N ASN A 528 -14.08 9.28 -28.02
CA ASN A 528 -13.47 8.14 -27.34
C ASN A 528 -12.41 8.56 -26.30
N LEU A 529 -12.15 9.87 -26.14
CA LEU A 529 -11.18 10.39 -25.20
C LEU A 529 -11.42 9.89 -23.77
N LYS A 530 -10.40 9.36 -23.12
CA LYS A 530 -10.48 8.78 -21.78
C LYS A 530 -9.68 9.58 -20.77
N MET A 531 -10.04 9.44 -19.52
CA MET A 531 -9.29 9.94 -18.37
C MET A 531 -9.01 8.79 -17.40
N ALA A 532 -7.77 8.58 -17.04
CA ALA A 532 -7.33 7.56 -16.11
C ALA A 532 -6.41 8.13 -15.03
N ALA A 533 -6.14 7.35 -14.01
CA ALA A 533 -5.08 7.65 -13.04
C ALA A 533 -4.16 6.44 -12.87
N TYR A 534 -2.89 6.73 -12.56
CA TYR A 534 -1.94 5.78 -12.03
C TYR A 534 -1.72 6.05 -10.53
N VAL A 535 -1.89 5.02 -9.70
CA VAL A 535 -1.82 5.11 -8.24
C VAL A 535 -1.08 3.93 -7.64
N GLY A 536 -0.63 4.07 -6.39
CA GLY A 536 -0.05 2.94 -5.65
C GLY A 536 -1.11 1.96 -5.15
N SER A 537 -0.76 0.70 -5.03
CA SER A 537 -1.65 -0.38 -4.54
C SER A 537 -1.88 -0.34 -3.03
N TRP A 538 -1.01 0.31 -2.27
CA TRP A 538 -1.05 0.41 -0.79
C TRP A 538 -2.10 1.42 -0.29
N TYR A 539 -3.36 1.18 -0.63
CA TYR A 539 -4.47 2.08 -0.28
C TYR A 539 -4.61 2.31 1.23
N GLU A 540 -4.28 1.31 2.03
CA GLU A 540 -4.38 1.32 3.50
C GLU A 540 -3.58 2.45 4.18
N VAL A 541 -2.65 3.09 3.46
CA VAL A 541 -1.92 4.27 3.92
C VAL A 541 -1.90 5.42 2.91
N TYR A 542 -2.59 5.28 1.78
CA TYR A 542 -2.54 6.26 0.69
C TYR A 542 -3.21 7.60 1.05
N TYR A 543 -4.04 7.63 2.10
CA TYR A 543 -4.55 8.85 2.70
C TYR A 543 -3.42 9.82 3.10
N GLN A 544 -2.24 9.31 3.43
CA GLN A 544 -1.05 10.11 3.75
C GLN A 544 -0.60 10.99 2.58
N ASN A 545 -0.90 10.59 1.38
CA ASN A 545 -0.63 11.39 0.17
C ASN A 545 -1.82 12.29 -0.24
N GLY A 546 -2.85 12.38 0.57
CA GLY A 546 -4.05 13.19 0.29
C GLY A 546 -4.84 12.66 -0.91
N VAL A 547 -4.96 11.34 -1.05
CA VAL A 547 -5.63 10.71 -2.19
C VAL A 547 -6.62 9.66 -1.73
N ASN A 548 -7.83 9.72 -2.26
CA ASN A 548 -8.83 8.68 -2.13
C ASN A 548 -9.30 8.20 -3.52
N TRP A 549 -8.70 7.10 -4.00
CA TRP A 549 -9.06 6.47 -5.27
C TRP A 549 -10.04 5.30 -5.12
N ALA A 550 -10.49 4.97 -3.90
CA ALA A 550 -11.54 3.99 -3.71
C ALA A 550 -12.91 4.54 -4.18
N SER A 551 -13.86 3.66 -4.34
CA SER A 551 -15.27 4.03 -4.59
C SER A 551 -15.86 4.79 -3.40
N ASP A 552 -16.72 5.75 -3.66
CA ASP A 552 -17.57 6.37 -2.64
C ASP A 552 -18.59 5.39 -2.01
N LYS A 553 -18.76 4.22 -2.64
CA LYS A 553 -19.59 3.10 -2.15
C LYS A 553 -18.80 2.10 -1.31
N PHE A 554 -17.48 2.23 -1.25
CA PHE A 554 -16.65 1.34 -0.45
C PHE A 554 -17.00 1.48 1.03
N VAL A 555 -17.21 0.34 1.69
CA VAL A 555 -17.40 0.26 3.14
C VAL A 555 -16.26 -0.55 3.72
N TYR A 556 -15.53 0.05 4.64
CA TYR A 556 -14.44 -0.63 5.32
C TYR A 556 -14.94 -1.86 6.10
N ASN A 557 -14.19 -2.93 6.05
CA ASN A 557 -14.42 -4.15 6.83
C ASN A 557 -13.14 -4.49 7.60
N ASP A 558 -13.26 -4.85 8.86
CA ASP A 558 -12.11 -5.12 9.75
C ASP A 558 -11.21 -6.26 9.25
N ARG A 559 -11.72 -7.18 8.42
CA ARG A 559 -10.91 -8.22 7.75
C ARG A 559 -9.86 -7.66 6.79
N LEU A 560 -10.00 -6.41 6.36
CA LEU A 560 -8.99 -5.73 5.54
C LEU A 560 -7.78 -5.27 6.37
N ALA A 561 -7.93 -5.20 7.69
CA ALA A 561 -6.88 -4.91 8.67
C ALA A 561 -6.08 -3.63 8.38
N PHE A 562 -6.76 -2.52 7.98
CA PHE A 562 -6.08 -1.26 7.71
C PHE A 562 -5.55 -0.63 9.02
N PRO A 563 -4.32 -0.11 9.03
CA PRO A 563 -3.68 0.39 10.26
C PRO A 563 -4.46 1.52 10.95
N GLU A 564 -5.06 2.41 10.16
CA GLU A 564 -5.83 3.56 10.63
C GLU A 564 -7.29 3.44 10.18
N SER A 565 -7.95 2.35 10.60
CA SER A 565 -9.32 2.02 10.16
C SER A 565 -10.33 3.15 10.38
N ASN A 566 -10.12 3.96 11.40
CA ASN A 566 -10.97 5.10 11.75
C ASN A 566 -10.91 6.28 10.77
N ILE A 567 -10.03 6.25 9.77
CA ILE A 567 -10.01 7.23 8.67
C ILE A 567 -11.06 6.88 7.61
N TYR A 568 -11.29 5.59 7.38
CA TYR A 568 -12.15 5.08 6.29
C TYR A 568 -13.63 5.13 6.62
N GLU A 569 -14.06 6.28 7.14
CA GLU A 569 -15.45 6.60 7.45
C GLU A 569 -16.13 7.28 6.24
N ARG A 570 -17.45 7.43 6.30
CA ARG A 570 -18.27 8.03 5.23
C ARG A 570 -17.69 9.35 4.71
N LYS A 571 -17.25 10.24 5.60
CA LYS A 571 -16.73 11.56 5.23
C LYS A 571 -15.47 11.47 4.36
N TYR A 572 -14.58 10.52 4.64
CA TYR A 572 -13.41 10.26 3.79
C TYR A 572 -13.83 9.62 2.47
N ASN A 573 -14.78 8.68 2.48
CA ASN A 573 -15.25 8.03 1.25
C ASN A 573 -15.88 9.02 0.27
N GLU A 574 -16.57 10.05 0.77
CA GLU A 574 -17.14 11.13 -0.04
C GLU A 574 -16.08 11.95 -0.81
N THR A 575 -14.81 11.93 -0.39
CA THR A 575 -13.68 12.57 -1.10
C THR A 575 -13.14 11.76 -2.28
N SER A 576 -13.77 10.66 -2.64
CA SER A 576 -13.38 9.84 -3.78
C SER A 576 -13.40 10.60 -5.09
N TYR A 577 -12.36 10.42 -5.90
CA TYR A 577 -12.34 10.92 -7.27
C TYR A 577 -12.57 9.83 -8.33
N LEU A 578 -12.80 8.58 -7.92
CA LEU A 578 -12.93 7.43 -8.84
C LEU A 578 -13.97 7.66 -9.95
N LYS A 579 -15.09 8.30 -9.60
CA LYS A 579 -16.17 8.64 -10.56
C LYS A 579 -15.71 9.54 -11.72
N ASN A 580 -14.58 10.22 -11.59
CA ASN A 580 -14.01 11.06 -12.63
C ASN A 580 -13.19 10.27 -13.65
N LEU A 581 -12.95 8.97 -13.42
CA LEU A 581 -12.07 8.15 -14.24
C LEU A 581 -12.87 7.22 -15.16
N ASP A 582 -12.27 6.89 -16.32
CA ASP A 582 -12.75 5.85 -17.22
C ASP A 582 -12.08 4.49 -16.93
N PHE A 583 -10.89 4.47 -16.33
CA PHE A 583 -10.19 3.32 -15.79
C PHE A 583 -9.12 3.74 -14.78
N LEU A 584 -8.65 2.79 -13.97
CA LEU A 584 -7.63 3.01 -12.94
C LEU A 584 -6.48 2.03 -13.12
N MET A 585 -5.25 2.51 -13.12
CA MET A 585 -4.04 1.70 -13.08
C MET A 585 -3.46 1.73 -11.66
N ILE A 586 -3.19 0.55 -11.08
CA ILE A 586 -2.57 0.45 -9.76
C ILE A 586 -1.20 -0.21 -9.83
N GLY A 587 -0.20 0.39 -9.19
CA GLY A 587 1.17 -0.09 -9.14
C GLY A 587 1.29 -1.31 -8.23
N THR A 588 1.21 -2.51 -8.80
CA THR A 588 1.41 -3.78 -8.11
C THR A 588 2.81 -4.30 -8.40
N TYR A 589 3.82 -3.53 -7.99
CA TYR A 589 5.25 -3.83 -8.22
C TYR A 589 5.74 -4.89 -7.22
N TYR A 590 5.18 -6.09 -7.33
CA TYR A 590 5.49 -7.23 -6.46
C TYR A 590 6.12 -8.36 -7.25
N GLU A 591 7.01 -9.09 -6.61
CA GLU A 591 7.79 -10.16 -7.23
C GLU A 591 6.99 -11.46 -7.38
N THR A 592 5.90 -11.64 -6.63
CA THR A 592 5.15 -12.89 -6.60
C THR A 592 3.72 -12.78 -7.12
N PRO A 593 3.20 -13.81 -7.81
CA PRO A 593 1.79 -13.87 -8.18
C PRO A 593 0.83 -13.73 -6.98
N LYS A 594 1.20 -14.25 -5.82
CA LYS A 594 0.39 -14.19 -4.59
C LYS A 594 0.14 -12.76 -4.14
N GLU A 595 1.18 -11.94 -4.10
CA GLU A 595 1.05 -10.51 -3.74
C GLU A 595 0.26 -9.74 -4.78
N VAL A 596 0.50 -9.99 -6.06
CA VAL A 596 -0.27 -9.37 -7.15
C VAL A 596 -1.75 -9.73 -7.05
N ASN A 597 -2.08 -10.99 -6.80
CA ASN A 597 -3.46 -11.45 -6.58
C ASN A 597 -4.10 -10.72 -5.39
N LYS A 598 -3.39 -10.61 -4.26
CA LYS A 598 -3.87 -9.91 -3.06
C LYS A 598 -4.21 -8.45 -3.37
N TYR A 599 -3.28 -7.70 -3.91
CA TYR A 599 -3.46 -6.26 -4.09
C TYR A 599 -4.40 -5.90 -5.24
N LEU A 600 -4.50 -6.73 -6.28
CA LEU A 600 -5.52 -6.55 -7.32
C LEU A 600 -6.92 -6.91 -6.82
N THR A 601 -7.04 -7.95 -6.00
CA THR A 601 -8.30 -8.27 -5.34
C THR A 601 -8.73 -7.14 -4.40
N LEU A 602 -7.80 -6.61 -3.59
CA LEU A 602 -8.04 -5.41 -2.78
C LEU A 602 -8.47 -4.22 -3.64
N GLY A 603 -7.81 -3.97 -4.77
CA GLY A 603 -8.17 -2.92 -5.71
C GLY A 603 -9.61 -3.08 -6.26
N ASN A 604 -10.02 -4.29 -6.60
CA ASN A 604 -11.40 -4.57 -7.02
C ASN A 604 -12.42 -4.32 -5.89
N ILE A 605 -12.08 -4.69 -4.64
CA ILE A 605 -12.90 -4.41 -3.45
C ILE A 605 -13.07 -2.90 -3.28
N LEU A 606 -11.96 -2.17 -3.31
CA LEU A 606 -11.94 -0.72 -3.10
C LEU A 606 -12.70 0.04 -4.18
N THR A 607 -12.53 -0.35 -5.44
CA THR A 607 -13.25 0.30 -6.56
C THR A 607 -14.71 -0.13 -6.68
N CYS A 608 -15.13 -1.17 -5.94
CA CYS A 608 -16.46 -1.77 -6.08
C CYS A 608 -16.80 -2.12 -7.54
N GLY A 609 -15.82 -2.35 -8.40
CA GLY A 609 -15.99 -2.60 -9.83
C GLY A 609 -16.55 -1.43 -10.63
N GLN A 610 -16.55 -0.20 -10.11
CA GLN A 610 -17.11 0.98 -10.80
C GLN A 610 -16.35 1.36 -12.08
N VAL A 611 -15.04 1.11 -12.11
CA VAL A 611 -14.20 1.33 -13.29
C VAL A 611 -13.31 0.13 -13.54
N PRO A 612 -12.90 -0.12 -14.80
CA PRO A 612 -11.88 -1.13 -15.11
C PRO A 612 -10.60 -0.86 -14.31
N LEU A 613 -10.08 -1.90 -13.66
CA LEU A 613 -8.83 -1.88 -12.92
C LEU A 613 -7.74 -2.53 -13.77
N ILE A 614 -6.57 -1.90 -13.88
CA ILE A 614 -5.40 -2.40 -14.62
C ILE A 614 -4.26 -2.58 -13.62
N GLY A 615 -3.67 -3.77 -13.56
CA GLY A 615 -2.50 -4.02 -12.74
C GLY A 615 -1.23 -3.55 -13.44
N SER A 616 -0.36 -2.84 -12.72
CA SER A 616 0.88 -2.30 -13.28
C SER A 616 2.08 -3.01 -12.68
N MET A 617 3.04 -3.41 -13.53
CA MET A 617 4.24 -4.16 -13.17
C MET A 617 5.50 -3.38 -13.50
N SER A 618 6.49 -3.42 -12.60
CA SER A 618 7.82 -2.83 -12.81
C SER A 618 8.78 -3.92 -13.28
N LEU A 619 9.36 -3.76 -14.47
CA LEU A 619 10.33 -4.73 -15.01
C LEU A 619 11.64 -4.80 -14.20
N PRO A 620 12.20 -3.68 -13.73
CA PRO A 620 13.41 -3.73 -12.90
C PRO A 620 13.30 -4.56 -11.63
N ASP A 621 12.08 -4.72 -11.11
CA ASP A 621 11.80 -5.42 -9.86
C ASP A 621 11.49 -6.92 -10.08
N LEU A 622 11.49 -7.40 -11.33
CA LEU A 622 11.08 -8.76 -11.69
C LEU A 622 12.18 -9.54 -12.39
N SER A 623 12.46 -10.75 -11.91
CA SER A 623 13.29 -11.70 -12.69
C SER A 623 12.60 -12.08 -14.00
N VAL A 624 13.37 -12.29 -15.07
CA VAL A 624 12.80 -12.72 -16.37
C VAL A 624 11.99 -14.01 -16.23
N ALA A 625 12.41 -14.93 -15.36
CA ALA A 625 11.74 -16.23 -15.16
C ALA A 625 10.34 -16.09 -14.53
N ASP A 626 10.10 -15.03 -13.76
CA ASP A 626 8.85 -14.82 -13.04
C ASP A 626 7.88 -13.89 -13.77
N GLN A 627 8.37 -13.08 -14.73
CA GLN A 627 7.56 -12.10 -15.47
C GLN A 627 6.25 -12.70 -15.99
N GLY A 628 6.32 -13.81 -16.73
CA GLY A 628 5.12 -14.41 -17.33
C GLY A 628 4.07 -14.85 -16.32
N LYS A 629 4.49 -15.37 -15.17
CA LYS A 629 3.58 -15.79 -14.09
C LYS A 629 2.93 -14.60 -13.42
N VAL A 630 3.72 -13.57 -13.11
CA VAL A 630 3.27 -12.33 -12.46
C VAL A 630 2.33 -11.54 -13.37
N PHE A 631 2.67 -11.41 -14.67
CA PHE A 631 1.78 -10.79 -15.65
C PHE A 631 0.46 -11.56 -15.82
N GLY A 632 0.53 -12.90 -15.81
CA GLY A 632 -0.66 -13.75 -15.84
C GLY A 632 -1.56 -13.57 -14.63
N ALA A 633 -0.98 -13.40 -13.43
CA ALA A 633 -1.72 -13.08 -12.22
C ALA A 633 -2.44 -11.73 -12.35
N SER A 634 -1.78 -10.72 -12.90
CA SER A 634 -2.41 -9.43 -13.18
C SER A 634 -3.60 -9.57 -14.12
N LEU A 635 -3.43 -10.25 -15.23
CA LEU A 635 -4.48 -10.43 -16.24
C LEU A 635 -5.70 -11.22 -15.73
N ARG A 636 -5.53 -12.13 -14.77
CA ARG A 636 -6.64 -12.86 -14.14
C ARG A 636 -7.46 -11.98 -13.20
N ASN A 637 -6.78 -11.13 -12.42
CA ASN A 637 -7.41 -10.38 -11.33
C ASN A 637 -7.84 -8.96 -11.72
N SER A 638 -7.50 -8.50 -12.93
CA SER A 638 -7.79 -7.15 -13.39
C SER A 638 -8.40 -7.13 -14.79
N SER A 639 -8.58 -5.95 -15.36
CA SER A 639 -9.06 -5.74 -16.74
C SER A 639 -7.93 -5.44 -17.71
N GLY A 640 -6.67 -5.63 -17.30
CA GLY A 640 -5.52 -5.36 -18.15
C GLY A 640 -4.19 -5.41 -17.43
N LEU A 641 -3.16 -5.00 -18.16
CA LEU A 641 -1.79 -4.99 -17.69
C LEU A 641 -1.08 -3.73 -18.20
N MET A 642 -0.40 -3.03 -17.32
CA MET A 642 0.55 -1.99 -17.68
C MET A 642 1.96 -2.45 -17.32
N ILE A 643 2.89 -2.25 -18.24
CA ILE A 643 4.31 -2.56 -18.04
C ILE A 643 5.10 -1.26 -17.94
N PHE A 644 5.74 -1.06 -16.81
CA PHE A 644 6.72 -0.03 -16.54
C PHE A 644 8.13 -0.64 -16.64
N ASP A 645 9.00 -0.29 -17.53
CA ASP A 645 8.93 0.71 -18.57
C ASP A 645 9.60 0.20 -19.84
N TYR A 646 9.31 0.80 -21.00
CA TYR A 646 9.84 0.39 -22.32
C TYR A 646 11.36 0.26 -22.35
N CYS A 647 12.10 1.19 -21.71
CA CYS A 647 13.57 1.17 -21.71
C CYS A 647 14.18 -0.04 -21.00
N TYR A 648 13.40 -0.75 -20.17
CA TYR A 648 13.86 -1.94 -19.43
C TYR A 648 13.47 -3.25 -20.13
N VAL A 649 12.79 -3.19 -21.27
CA VAL A 649 12.30 -4.39 -21.95
C VAL A 649 13.43 -5.08 -22.69
N ASP A 650 13.76 -6.32 -22.30
CA ASP A 650 14.54 -7.23 -23.15
C ASP A 650 13.62 -7.91 -24.16
N TRP A 651 13.53 -7.35 -25.37
CA TRP A 651 12.65 -7.83 -26.44
C TRP A 651 12.97 -9.26 -26.91
N LYS A 652 14.14 -9.83 -26.57
CA LYS A 652 14.48 -11.22 -26.93
C LYS A 652 13.67 -12.22 -26.10
N THR A 653 13.44 -11.90 -24.83
CA THR A 653 12.74 -12.78 -23.88
C THR A 653 11.30 -12.34 -23.64
N PHE A 654 10.99 -11.06 -23.73
CA PHE A 654 9.71 -10.48 -23.34
C PHE A 654 8.50 -11.05 -24.11
N TYR A 655 8.66 -11.33 -25.41
CA TYR A 655 7.57 -11.93 -26.19
C TYR A 655 7.14 -13.30 -25.65
N GLU A 656 8.09 -14.12 -25.20
CA GLU A 656 7.79 -15.43 -24.61
C GLU A 656 7.11 -15.27 -23.25
N GLN A 657 7.54 -14.28 -22.45
CA GLN A 657 6.89 -13.99 -21.17
C GLN A 657 5.44 -13.52 -21.35
N MET A 658 5.14 -12.74 -22.37
CA MET A 658 3.77 -12.36 -22.70
C MET A 658 2.92 -13.57 -23.14
N LYS A 659 3.48 -14.52 -23.91
CA LYS A 659 2.77 -15.77 -24.25
C LYS A 659 2.45 -16.60 -23.00
N ILE A 660 3.41 -16.72 -22.08
CA ILE A 660 3.18 -17.39 -20.78
C ILE A 660 2.05 -16.68 -20.02
N ALA A 661 2.08 -15.36 -19.93
CA ALA A 661 1.06 -14.58 -19.25
C ALA A 661 -0.35 -14.84 -19.78
N PHE A 662 -0.51 -14.87 -21.11
CA PHE A 662 -1.81 -15.17 -21.72
C PHE A 662 -2.24 -16.63 -21.51
N SER A 663 -1.31 -17.58 -21.47
CA SER A 663 -1.63 -18.97 -21.17
C SER A 663 -2.06 -19.17 -19.72
N VAL A 664 -1.41 -18.49 -18.79
CA VAL A 664 -1.71 -18.53 -17.36
C VAL A 664 -3.04 -17.83 -17.05
N LYS A 665 -3.43 -16.78 -17.78
CA LYS A 665 -4.73 -16.13 -17.68
C LYS A 665 -5.89 -17.08 -17.88
N ASN A 666 -5.74 -18.03 -18.81
CA ASN A 666 -6.81 -18.93 -19.25
C ASN A 666 -6.94 -20.21 -18.38
N LYS A 667 -6.07 -20.38 -17.41
CA LYS A 667 -6.12 -21.44 -16.38
C LYS A 667 -6.78 -20.92 -15.11
#